data_b21813f03d6842d4cfe1a380b20aeb1b
#
_entry.id   b21813f03d6842d4cfe1a380b20aeb1b
#
_cell.length_a   1.000
_cell.length_b   1.000
_cell.length_c   1.000
_cell.angle_alpha   90.00
_cell.angle_beta   90.00
_cell.angle_gamma   90.00
#
_symmetry.space_group_name_H-M   'P 1'
#
loop_
_entity.id
_entity.type
_entity.pdbx_description
1 polymer ?
#
loop_
_entity_poly.entity_id
_entity_poly.type
_entity_poly.pdbx_seq_one_letter_code
_entity_poly.pdbx_strand_id
1 'polypeptide(L)'
;SEINKDRSSRDGNLTGIISIFLTMGLLYYFYRRKRLSLIALVPSVVGYAMALATFGYFGIPIVAMAMSSATIILAMGINYSIHLINARIHHDSMEEAISEISSPLLIGNVTTIAAFALLVLSDSLLLQQFSYLAVISLAVGVLTTLIVLPQWLHSEKTREREVAIKWFEKMTSYDFHKNKWIIGVIVLGTFAMIIPSSEIQFQGDLSKLNYIPDEDKAGFNIIENDLGFDLSRTSLQVKATNLDSALSIYGKARKDLLEMDSAALVPDITAIQPPASQQYSNSEAWHSFWSDSLKTSMNVALKAQGISASKDVQGFLAKTSMLDSTAVPERMTNEFKNSVLNRFIKTDENHEITINAPVIGDFDLEHQDPEAPYQLFNRQHFANQTAGLLQGDFNNILFLSLLVVFLLLFIVYGRLELAILSFIPMAISWVWILGIAHLCGIQIHIVNLILCTFIFGLCDDYSIFMIDGLTKEFSTGKKVINNDKKVIVISVLVTMIGLAAMLFGKHPAFHSFAVLALVGLIVVLILSLTLQPALYHFFVTSRTEKGNAPMTLLSFIVTIVTFTTFIVLGILLSIIGLMWKWTGLMKIPALKYIFHVLIKYSCKLVLWITPTAHFKNIGLTNINWDRPGIIVSNHLTHIDLLLLIGLHPKLVVMTNSWVYNNPVYGGLVRAAGYLPGFEGTDSIVEKARETIDQGYSILVFPEGTRSIDGKIKRFHKGAFFLAEELDVPIYPVVLHGVNVGLTKGDQHIKSCTGTLNALPAINGRDTSWGESYTIRTKNINKMMREELDRIAVRMETPEFHFDTLRKNYLFKGPVTYWYAKIKTINENLYKQLNDLIPRNAKITDLGCGYGMMDLMLSLCSAQRSITGIDYDEDKIDLANNNFSVAGRDLHFINADIITYALEESDVFLLYDCLHYLNEPEQVELLKNCANNLNPQGMIIIREGVESSGSTKHSNTKFTEWLSTKVFGFNKIKHDLRFINESIVYKMAEEFNFSVEKSEDSALSSNTLFIIKNQFNPV
;
A
#
# COMPACT_ATOMS: atom_id res chain seq x y z
N SER A 1 -0.05 33.38 30.20
CA SER A 1 0.73 32.95 29.02
C SER A 1 2.21 32.70 29.31
N GLU A 2 2.86 33.51 30.15
CA GLU A 2 4.29 33.39 30.50
C GLU A 2 4.56 32.10 31.28
N ILE A 3 3.74 31.80 32.31
CA ILE A 3 3.82 30.54 33.09
C ILE A 3 3.72 29.32 32.17
N ASN A 4 2.84 29.33 31.17
CA ASN A 4 2.66 28.23 30.24
C ASN A 4 3.86 28.07 29.29
N LYS A 5 4.46 29.18 28.82
CA LYS A 5 5.68 29.19 28.02
C LYS A 5 6.88 28.63 28.79
N ASP A 6 7.09 29.12 30.03
CA ASP A 6 8.19 28.67 30.90
C ASP A 6 8.01 27.18 31.26
N ARG A 7 6.78 26.75 31.52
CA ARG A 7 6.50 25.35 31.84
C ARG A 7 6.73 24.46 30.64
N SER A 8 6.25 24.81 29.45
CA SER A 8 6.48 24.08 28.22
C SER A 8 7.97 23.91 27.92
N SER A 9 8.76 24.99 28.09
CA SER A 9 10.21 24.94 27.90
C SER A 9 10.92 24.05 28.93
N ARG A 10 10.54 24.13 30.22
CA ARG A 10 11.11 23.29 31.28
C ARG A 10 10.75 21.80 31.06
N ASP A 11 9.49 21.50 30.76
CA ASP A 11 9.03 20.15 30.52
C ASP A 11 9.70 19.57 29.26
N GLY A 12 9.84 20.35 28.18
CA GLY A 12 10.55 19.92 26.97
C GLY A 12 12.00 19.56 27.22
N ASN A 13 12.74 20.40 27.96
CA ASN A 13 14.13 20.15 28.32
C ASN A 13 14.25 18.91 29.23
N LEU A 14 13.41 18.81 30.27
CA LEU A 14 13.43 17.68 31.21
C LEU A 14 13.11 16.35 30.48
N THR A 15 12.03 16.32 29.69
CA THR A 15 11.61 15.11 28.96
C THR A 15 12.63 14.71 27.89
N GLY A 16 13.27 15.69 27.24
CA GLY A 16 14.36 15.45 26.29
C GLY A 16 15.56 14.78 26.96
N ILE A 17 16.01 15.29 28.11
CA ILE A 17 17.12 14.70 28.88
C ILE A 17 16.76 13.28 29.36
N ILE A 18 15.58 13.10 29.95
CA ILE A 18 15.09 11.78 30.40
C ILE A 18 15.03 10.81 29.21
N SER A 19 14.51 11.24 28.04
CA SER A 19 14.43 10.44 26.82
C SER A 19 15.81 9.94 26.37
N ILE A 20 16.81 10.82 26.36
CA ILE A 20 18.19 10.47 26.00
C ILE A 20 18.75 9.41 26.96
N PHE A 21 18.61 9.62 28.28
CA PHE A 21 19.12 8.65 29.27
C PHE A 21 18.41 7.31 29.22
N LEU A 22 17.08 7.29 29.08
CA LEU A 22 16.32 6.05 28.99
C LEU A 22 16.65 5.29 27.70
N THR A 23 16.76 6.01 26.59
CA THR A 23 17.14 5.44 25.29
C THR A 23 18.56 4.89 25.33
N MET A 24 19.52 5.62 25.90
CA MET A 24 20.89 5.12 26.10
C MET A 24 20.92 3.88 26.97
N GLY A 25 20.14 3.86 28.05
CA GLY A 25 20.02 2.71 28.95
C GLY A 25 19.51 1.47 28.22
N LEU A 26 18.47 1.64 27.40
CA LEU A 26 17.90 0.55 26.59
C LEU A 26 18.88 0.07 25.51
N LEU A 27 19.51 0.98 24.78
CA LEU A 27 20.53 0.62 23.77
C LEU A 27 21.73 -0.08 24.42
N TYR A 28 22.16 0.37 25.61
CA TYR A 28 23.19 -0.32 26.38
C TYR A 28 22.73 -1.73 26.82
N TYR A 29 21.48 -1.88 27.21
CA TYR A 29 20.92 -3.19 27.55
C TYR A 29 20.95 -4.16 26.36
N PHE A 30 20.61 -3.69 25.16
CA PHE A 30 20.61 -4.52 23.95
C PHE A 30 22.04 -4.79 23.42
N TYR A 31 22.86 -3.75 23.26
CA TYR A 31 24.17 -3.87 22.64
C TYR A 31 25.32 -4.11 23.63
N ARG A 32 25.06 -3.89 24.91
CA ARG A 32 26.01 -4.03 26.05
C ARG A 32 27.32 -3.26 25.86
N ARG A 33 27.35 -2.21 25.06
CA ARG A 33 28.50 -1.34 24.78
C ARG A 33 28.11 0.12 24.93
N LYS A 34 28.70 0.82 25.90
CA LYS A 34 28.46 2.24 26.19
C LYS A 34 28.76 3.11 24.97
N ARG A 35 29.83 2.80 24.21
CA ARG A 35 30.23 3.54 23.01
C ARG A 35 29.19 3.44 21.90
N LEU A 36 28.63 2.28 21.63
CA LEU A 36 27.59 2.10 20.59
C LEU A 36 26.31 2.87 20.94
N SER A 37 25.91 2.87 22.22
CA SER A 37 24.74 3.61 22.68
C SER A 37 24.91 5.13 22.49
N LEU A 38 26.13 5.65 22.71
CA LEU A 38 26.43 7.06 22.46
C LEU A 38 26.47 7.38 20.95
N ILE A 39 27.14 6.56 20.17
CA ILE A 39 27.26 6.75 18.71
C ILE A 39 25.90 6.72 18.03
N ALA A 40 24.98 5.87 18.48
CA ALA A 40 23.63 5.77 17.91
C ALA A 40 22.81 7.08 18.02
N LEU A 41 23.10 7.92 19.01
CA LEU A 41 22.43 9.21 19.21
C LEU A 41 22.96 10.33 18.30
N VAL A 42 24.19 10.19 17.80
CA VAL A 42 24.87 11.28 17.10
C VAL A 42 24.10 11.78 15.89
N PRO A 43 23.59 10.94 14.95
CA PRO A 43 22.87 11.43 13.79
C PRO A 43 21.62 12.25 14.14
N SER A 44 20.86 11.82 15.14
CA SER A 44 19.67 12.54 15.60
C SER A 44 20.03 13.90 16.21
N VAL A 45 21.05 13.94 17.06
CA VAL A 45 21.51 15.18 17.71
C VAL A 45 22.08 16.17 16.69
N VAL A 46 22.90 15.68 15.73
CA VAL A 46 23.44 16.53 14.65
C VAL A 46 22.33 17.06 13.76
N GLY A 47 21.37 16.21 13.38
CA GLY A 47 20.21 16.63 12.59
C GLY A 47 19.40 17.73 13.28
N TYR A 48 19.07 17.54 14.56
CA TYR A 48 18.31 18.53 15.32
C TYR A 48 19.10 19.83 15.56
N ALA A 49 20.40 19.74 15.86
CA ALA A 49 21.26 20.91 16.01
C ALA A 49 21.35 21.72 14.71
N MET A 50 21.44 21.05 13.56
CA MET A 50 21.47 21.72 12.26
C MET A 50 20.13 22.42 11.96
N ALA A 51 18.99 21.79 12.32
CA ALA A 51 17.68 22.43 12.17
C ALA A 51 17.58 23.70 13.02
N LEU A 52 18.01 23.68 14.28
CA LEU A 52 18.05 24.86 15.14
C LEU A 52 19.00 25.95 14.60
N ALA A 53 20.17 25.54 14.11
CA ALA A 53 21.13 26.47 13.51
C ALA A 53 20.55 27.16 12.26
N THR A 54 19.73 26.46 11.47
CA THR A 54 19.03 27.02 10.30
C THR A 54 18.06 28.12 10.73
N PHE A 55 17.23 27.88 11.76
CA PHE A 55 16.33 28.91 12.31
C PHE A 55 17.09 30.12 12.86
N GLY A 56 18.18 29.88 13.60
CA GLY A 56 19.04 30.93 14.12
C GLY A 56 19.71 31.77 13.03
N TYR A 57 20.15 31.11 11.93
CA TYR A 57 20.77 31.81 10.80
C TYR A 57 19.80 32.76 10.08
N PHE A 58 18.55 32.34 9.92
CA PHE A 58 17.52 33.17 9.29
C PHE A 58 16.82 34.12 10.27
N GLY A 59 17.18 34.12 11.56
CA GLY A 59 16.58 34.98 12.58
C GLY A 59 15.10 34.67 12.84
N ILE A 60 14.62 33.46 12.59
CA ILE A 60 13.21 33.08 12.77
C ILE A 60 12.99 32.69 14.22
N PRO A 61 12.09 33.38 14.97
CA PRO A 61 11.78 33.00 16.34
C PRO A 61 11.01 31.66 16.37
N ILE A 62 11.41 30.76 17.27
CA ILE A 62 10.78 29.45 17.41
C ILE A 62 9.77 29.47 18.55
N VAL A 63 8.56 28.97 18.30
CA VAL A 63 7.53 28.76 19.33
C VAL A 63 8.05 27.72 20.35
N ALA A 64 7.96 28.04 21.64
CA ALA A 64 8.47 27.20 22.72
C ALA A 64 7.97 25.73 22.64
N MET A 65 6.73 25.54 22.23
CA MET A 65 6.11 24.21 22.06
C MET A 65 6.69 23.43 20.87
N ALA A 66 7.03 24.12 19.76
CA ALA A 66 7.72 23.49 18.64
C ALA A 66 9.14 23.04 19.04
N MET A 67 9.84 23.85 19.83
CA MET A 67 11.16 23.51 20.35
C MET A 67 11.09 22.33 21.35
N SER A 68 10.04 22.26 22.18
CA SER A 68 9.83 21.16 23.14
C SER A 68 9.52 19.81 22.46
N SER A 69 9.12 19.83 21.20
CA SER A 69 8.89 18.59 20.41
C SER A 69 10.19 17.90 19.92
N ALA A 70 11.37 18.44 20.29
CA ALA A 70 12.67 17.80 20.03
C ALA A 70 12.71 16.32 20.42
N THR A 71 12.06 15.97 21.54
CA THR A 71 11.98 14.58 22.02
C THR A 71 11.41 13.63 20.98
N ILE A 72 10.41 14.08 20.20
CA ILE A 72 9.76 13.31 19.13
C ILE A 72 10.76 13.07 17.99
N ILE A 73 11.42 14.16 17.53
CA ILE A 73 12.36 14.12 16.40
C ILE A 73 13.59 13.27 16.74
N LEU A 74 14.13 13.41 17.98
CA LEU A 74 15.25 12.62 18.45
C LEU A 74 14.91 11.13 18.53
N ALA A 75 13.72 10.77 19.03
CA ALA A 75 13.26 9.41 19.10
C ALA A 75 13.14 8.73 17.72
N MET A 76 12.76 9.48 16.68
CA MET A 76 12.68 8.99 15.29
C MET A 76 14.08 8.79 14.68
N GLY A 77 14.94 9.79 14.79
CA GLY A 77 16.25 9.76 14.13
C GLY A 77 17.18 8.65 14.64
N ILE A 78 16.99 8.16 15.87
CA ILE A 78 17.78 7.05 16.42
C ILE A 78 17.52 5.74 15.66
N ASN A 79 16.34 5.55 15.08
CA ASN A 79 16.00 4.33 14.33
C ASN A 79 16.97 4.09 13.18
N TYR A 80 17.40 5.14 12.48
CA TYR A 80 18.36 5.02 11.37
C TYR A 80 19.68 4.41 11.84
N SER A 81 20.19 4.86 12.99
CA SER A 81 21.41 4.32 13.58
C SER A 81 21.26 2.86 14.02
N ILE A 82 20.10 2.47 14.57
CA ILE A 82 19.81 1.09 15.00
C ILE A 82 19.88 0.14 13.81
N HIS A 83 19.28 0.51 12.68
CA HIS A 83 19.32 -0.30 11.45
C HIS A 83 20.76 -0.50 10.96
N LEU A 84 21.58 0.56 10.92
CA LEU A 84 22.97 0.45 10.48
C LEU A 84 23.81 -0.41 11.44
N ILE A 85 23.69 -0.19 12.75
CA ILE A 85 24.42 -0.96 13.76
C ILE A 85 24.07 -2.45 13.66
N ASN A 86 22.79 -2.76 13.50
CA ASN A 86 22.33 -4.14 13.37
C ASN A 86 22.82 -4.79 12.05
N ALA A 87 22.74 -4.10 10.92
CA ALA A 87 23.29 -4.60 9.65
C ALA A 87 24.81 -4.86 9.78
N ARG A 88 25.56 -3.97 10.43
CA ARG A 88 27.03 -4.17 10.67
C ARG A 88 27.34 -5.37 11.54
N ILE A 89 26.45 -5.77 12.46
CA ILE A 89 26.59 -6.97 13.28
C ILE A 89 26.50 -8.24 12.42
N HIS A 90 25.65 -8.24 11.40
CA HIS A 90 25.39 -9.41 10.57
C HIS A 90 26.30 -9.54 9.35
N HIS A 91 26.94 -8.45 8.91
CA HIS A 91 27.85 -8.44 7.78
C HIS A 91 29.31 -8.27 8.19
N ASP A 92 30.23 -8.96 7.50
CA ASP A 92 31.66 -8.87 7.77
C ASP A 92 32.27 -7.56 7.26
N SER A 93 31.68 -6.97 6.19
CA SER A 93 32.13 -5.67 5.64
C SER A 93 31.12 -4.55 5.94
N MET A 94 31.63 -3.31 6.03
CA MET A 94 30.77 -2.13 6.17
C MET A 94 30.04 -1.80 4.86
N GLU A 95 30.65 -2.12 3.73
CA GLU A 95 30.07 -1.89 2.39
C GLU A 95 28.82 -2.74 2.18
N GLU A 96 28.87 -4.02 2.59
CA GLU A 96 27.70 -4.91 2.55
C GLU A 96 26.57 -4.40 3.48
N ALA A 97 26.93 -4.00 4.72
CA ALA A 97 25.95 -3.48 5.67
C ALA A 97 25.25 -2.21 5.14
N ILE A 98 25.99 -1.28 4.54
CA ILE A 98 25.42 -0.07 3.92
C ILE A 98 24.56 -0.43 2.70
N SER A 99 25.04 -1.33 1.85
CA SER A 99 24.31 -1.77 0.65
C SER A 99 22.96 -2.39 1.02
N GLU A 100 22.89 -3.16 2.12
CA GLU A 100 21.66 -3.78 2.57
C GLU A 100 20.61 -2.77 3.05
N ILE A 101 21.03 -1.78 3.83
CA ILE A 101 20.06 -0.87 4.49
C ILE A 101 19.81 0.44 3.74
N SER A 102 20.69 0.84 2.83
CA SER A 102 20.63 2.18 2.20
C SER A 102 19.31 2.41 1.48
N SER A 103 18.84 1.43 0.70
CA SER A 103 17.58 1.54 -0.05
C SER A 103 16.36 1.66 0.87
N PRO A 104 16.05 0.70 1.77
CA PRO A 104 14.89 0.82 2.64
C PRO A 104 14.96 2.03 3.57
N LEU A 105 16.18 2.41 4.05
CA LEU A 105 16.36 3.56 4.91
C LEU A 105 16.09 4.89 4.19
N LEU A 106 16.59 5.07 2.97
CA LEU A 106 16.34 6.27 2.16
C LEU A 106 14.87 6.37 1.76
N ILE A 107 14.24 5.26 1.41
CA ILE A 107 12.82 5.22 1.04
C ILE A 107 11.97 5.65 2.23
N GLY A 108 12.15 5.03 3.41
CA GLY A 108 11.45 5.37 4.63
C GLY A 108 11.67 6.81 5.06
N ASN A 109 12.92 7.31 4.92
CA ASN A 109 13.19 8.72 5.23
C ASN A 109 12.47 9.70 4.28
N VAL A 110 12.45 9.43 2.97
CA VAL A 110 11.76 10.28 1.98
C VAL A 110 10.25 10.31 2.23
N THR A 111 9.63 9.18 2.52
CA THR A 111 8.20 9.09 2.83
C THR A 111 7.87 9.80 4.13
N THR A 112 8.71 9.65 5.16
CA THR A 112 8.59 10.36 6.44
C THR A 112 8.74 11.87 6.27
N ILE A 113 9.76 12.33 5.56
CA ILE A 113 9.96 13.76 5.25
C ILE A 113 8.76 14.31 4.49
N ALA A 114 8.25 13.60 3.49
CA ALA A 114 7.09 14.04 2.73
C ALA A 114 5.84 14.17 3.60
N ALA A 115 5.59 13.22 4.51
CA ALA A 115 4.48 13.30 5.47
C ALA A 115 4.60 14.52 6.38
N PHE A 116 5.80 14.80 6.94
CA PHE A 116 6.01 15.99 7.78
C PHE A 116 5.92 17.30 6.99
N ALA A 117 6.37 17.33 5.74
CA ALA A 117 6.30 18.51 4.89
C ALA A 117 4.85 18.97 4.66
N LEU A 118 3.88 18.07 4.69
CA LEU A 118 2.46 18.43 4.56
C LEU A 118 1.91 19.27 5.72
N LEU A 119 2.55 19.23 6.91
CA LEU A 119 2.15 20.10 8.01
C LEU A 119 2.37 21.59 7.72
N VAL A 120 3.20 21.94 6.73
CA VAL A 120 3.37 23.33 6.27
C VAL A 120 2.07 23.89 5.69
N LEU A 121 1.18 23.04 5.20
CA LEU A 121 -0.11 23.45 4.62
C LEU A 121 -1.16 23.84 5.69
N SER A 122 -0.89 23.56 6.97
CA SER A 122 -1.76 24.01 8.07
C SER A 122 -1.58 25.51 8.33
N ASP A 123 -2.64 26.19 8.73
CA ASP A 123 -2.60 27.61 9.15
C ASP A 123 -1.92 27.82 10.52
N SER A 124 -1.56 26.74 11.21
CA SER A 124 -0.92 26.79 12.52
C SER A 124 0.59 27.00 12.44
N LEU A 125 1.09 28.14 12.94
CA LEU A 125 2.52 28.42 13.03
C LEU A 125 3.30 27.33 13.80
N LEU A 126 2.68 26.74 14.82
CA LEU A 126 3.26 25.63 15.57
C LEU A 126 3.56 24.43 14.67
N LEU A 127 2.58 24.02 13.84
CA LEU A 127 2.71 22.88 12.96
C LEU A 127 3.69 23.14 11.82
N GLN A 128 3.68 24.35 11.25
CA GLN A 128 4.64 24.77 10.22
C GLN A 128 6.08 24.72 10.75
N GLN A 129 6.34 25.31 11.92
CA GLN A 129 7.68 25.30 12.52
C GLN A 129 8.14 23.89 12.90
N PHE A 130 7.23 23.08 13.44
CA PHE A 130 7.53 21.68 13.71
C PHE A 130 7.90 20.92 12.43
N SER A 131 7.15 21.15 11.33
CA SER A 131 7.45 20.57 10.01
C SER A 131 8.87 20.89 9.55
N TYR A 132 9.26 22.16 9.55
CA TYR A 132 10.62 22.56 9.15
C TYR A 132 11.70 21.92 10.04
N LEU A 133 11.49 21.90 11.36
CA LEU A 133 12.42 21.25 12.29
C LEU A 133 12.55 19.74 12.00
N ALA A 134 11.44 19.06 11.77
CA ALA A 134 11.43 17.62 11.49
C ALA A 134 12.10 17.30 10.16
N VAL A 135 11.72 18.00 9.07
CA VAL A 135 12.25 17.77 7.71
C VAL A 135 13.77 17.94 7.68
N ILE A 136 14.28 19.06 8.23
CA ILE A 136 15.73 19.32 8.24
C ILE A 136 16.45 18.30 9.12
N SER A 137 15.92 18.02 10.32
CA SER A 137 16.55 17.08 11.26
C SER A 137 16.65 15.67 10.69
N LEU A 138 15.59 15.17 10.07
CA LEU A 138 15.54 13.81 9.51
C LEU A 138 16.43 13.70 8.26
N ALA A 139 16.42 14.70 7.38
CA ALA A 139 17.27 14.72 6.20
C ALA A 139 18.77 14.70 6.56
N VAL A 140 19.18 15.57 7.50
CA VAL A 140 20.58 15.61 7.97
C VAL A 140 20.89 14.36 8.80
N GLY A 141 19.96 13.85 9.58
CA GLY A 141 20.12 12.64 10.38
C GLY A 141 20.44 11.41 9.52
N VAL A 142 19.68 11.15 8.44
CA VAL A 142 19.93 10.02 7.56
C VAL A 142 21.25 10.17 6.81
N LEU A 143 21.59 11.37 6.34
CA LEU A 143 22.89 11.62 5.70
C LEU A 143 24.04 11.38 6.66
N THR A 144 23.93 11.83 7.91
CA THR A 144 24.91 11.58 8.96
C THR A 144 25.04 10.08 9.25
N THR A 145 23.92 9.34 9.26
CA THR A 145 23.91 7.88 9.45
C THR A 145 24.61 7.15 8.33
N LEU A 146 24.42 7.54 7.07
CA LEU A 146 24.98 6.84 5.91
C LEU A 146 26.44 7.25 5.61
N ILE A 147 26.84 8.48 5.93
CA ILE A 147 28.17 9.03 5.56
C ILE A 147 29.15 9.02 6.76
N VAL A 148 28.71 9.51 7.92
CA VAL A 148 29.62 9.74 9.08
C VAL A 148 29.67 8.52 9.99
N LEU A 149 28.51 7.94 10.30
CA LEU A 149 28.40 6.84 11.26
C LEU A 149 29.22 5.59 10.84
N PRO A 150 29.29 5.19 9.55
CA PRO A 150 30.11 4.07 9.09
C PRO A 150 31.60 4.20 9.43
N GLN A 151 32.14 5.42 9.35
CA GLN A 151 33.54 5.69 9.64
C GLN A 151 33.89 5.40 11.11
N TRP A 152 32.94 5.64 12.03
CA TRP A 152 33.13 5.38 13.47
C TRP A 152 32.87 3.92 13.85
N LEU A 153 32.08 3.20 13.07
CA LEU A 153 31.79 1.77 13.27
C LEU A 153 32.79 0.84 12.59
N HIS A 154 33.62 1.34 11.65
CA HIS A 154 34.54 0.52 10.85
C HIS A 154 35.55 -0.29 11.69
N SER A 155 36.04 0.26 12.81
CA SER A 155 37.03 -0.40 13.68
C SER A 155 36.42 -1.41 14.67
N GLU A 156 35.10 -1.47 14.78
CA GLU A 156 34.41 -2.31 15.75
C GLU A 156 33.90 -3.60 15.10
N LYS A 157 34.71 -4.68 15.15
CA LYS A 157 34.17 -6.05 14.97
C LYS A 157 33.23 -6.35 16.13
N THR A 158 31.96 -6.03 15.94
CA THR A 158 30.90 -6.36 16.89
C THR A 158 30.53 -7.83 16.73
N ARG A 159 31.21 -8.74 17.44
CA ARG A 159 30.60 -10.05 17.68
C ARG A 159 29.38 -9.84 18.57
N GLU A 160 28.22 -10.30 18.10
CA GLU A 160 27.06 -10.44 18.96
C GLU A 160 27.47 -11.18 20.24
N ARG A 161 27.34 -10.53 21.39
CA ARG A 161 26.93 -11.30 22.55
C ARG A 161 25.43 -11.45 22.34
N GLU A 162 25.00 -12.67 22.09
CA GLU A 162 23.61 -13.06 22.04
C GLU A 162 22.82 -12.24 23.05
N VAL A 163 21.91 -11.45 22.55
CA VAL A 163 20.92 -10.78 23.41
C VAL A 163 20.08 -11.91 23.97
N ALA A 164 20.53 -12.44 25.09
CA ALA A 164 19.98 -13.63 25.70
C ALA A 164 18.66 -13.31 26.40
N ILE A 165 17.69 -12.83 25.67
CA ILE A 165 16.30 -12.93 26.10
C ILE A 165 15.66 -13.98 25.20
N LYS A 166 15.71 -15.25 25.62
CA LYS A 166 15.11 -16.38 24.93
C LYS A 166 13.63 -16.14 24.56
N TRP A 167 12.88 -15.35 25.34
CA TRP A 167 11.49 -15.01 25.04
C TRP A 167 11.40 -14.06 23.83
N PHE A 168 12.34 -13.11 23.71
CA PHE A 168 12.39 -12.13 22.62
C PHE A 168 12.70 -12.83 21.30
N GLU A 169 13.67 -13.73 21.28
CA GLU A 169 13.96 -14.56 20.11
C GLU A 169 12.80 -15.48 19.77
N LYS A 170 12.16 -16.08 20.78
CA LYS A 170 10.96 -16.89 20.58
C LYS A 170 9.80 -16.07 19.99
N MET A 171 9.63 -14.82 20.40
CA MET A 171 8.60 -13.93 19.88
C MET A 171 8.90 -13.54 18.42
N THR A 172 10.13 -13.14 18.10
CA THR A 172 10.48 -12.70 16.74
C THR A 172 10.57 -13.85 15.74
N SER A 173 10.90 -15.08 16.21
CA SER A 173 10.92 -16.28 15.37
C SER A 173 9.54 -16.92 15.19
N TYR A 174 8.52 -16.49 15.96
CA TYR A 174 7.18 -17.03 15.82
C TYR A 174 6.48 -16.50 14.58
N ASP A 175 5.92 -17.42 13.81
CA ASP A 175 5.19 -17.11 12.58
C ASP A 175 3.71 -16.79 12.87
N PHE A 176 3.45 -15.60 13.40
CA PHE A 176 2.09 -15.15 13.76
C PHE A 176 1.09 -15.27 12.60
N HIS A 177 1.54 -15.07 11.36
CA HIS A 177 0.72 -15.13 10.16
C HIS A 177 0.17 -16.54 9.85
N LYS A 178 0.78 -17.58 10.38
CA LYS A 178 0.29 -18.97 10.22
C LYS A 178 -0.88 -19.29 11.14
N ASN A 179 -1.08 -18.49 12.20
CA ASN A 179 -2.15 -18.68 13.15
C ASN A 179 -3.45 -17.99 12.71
N LYS A 180 -4.38 -18.78 12.16
CA LYS A 180 -5.67 -18.27 11.63
C LYS A 180 -6.53 -17.55 12.67
N TRP A 181 -6.40 -17.90 13.96
CA TRP A 181 -7.14 -17.25 15.04
C TRP A 181 -6.64 -15.83 15.27
N ILE A 182 -5.32 -15.62 15.27
CA ILE A 182 -4.73 -14.27 15.42
C ILE A 182 -5.18 -13.38 14.27
N ILE A 183 -5.09 -13.88 13.04
CA ILE A 183 -5.56 -13.12 11.86
C ILE A 183 -7.07 -12.84 11.94
N GLY A 184 -7.88 -13.83 12.36
CA GLY A 184 -9.32 -13.66 12.58
C GLY A 184 -9.63 -12.56 13.60
N VAL A 185 -8.90 -12.52 14.73
CA VAL A 185 -9.05 -11.48 15.76
C VAL A 185 -8.68 -10.10 15.22
N ILE A 186 -7.61 -9.99 14.42
CA ILE A 186 -7.20 -8.71 13.81
C ILE A 186 -8.27 -8.21 12.84
N VAL A 187 -8.78 -9.09 11.97
CA VAL A 187 -9.81 -8.73 10.99
C VAL A 187 -11.10 -8.29 11.71
N LEU A 188 -11.58 -9.08 12.67
CA LEU A 188 -12.78 -8.74 13.47
C LEU A 188 -12.57 -7.45 14.27
N GLY A 189 -11.39 -7.29 14.90
CA GLY A 189 -11.01 -6.07 15.61
C GLY A 189 -11.02 -4.85 14.70
N THR A 190 -10.54 -4.99 13.46
CA THR A 190 -10.57 -3.90 12.47
C THR A 190 -12.01 -3.48 12.17
N PHE A 191 -12.90 -4.45 11.90
CA PHE A 191 -14.32 -4.13 11.67
C PHE A 191 -14.97 -3.49 12.90
N ALA A 192 -14.66 -3.97 14.11
CA ALA A 192 -15.18 -3.41 15.36
C ALA A 192 -14.71 -1.97 15.62
N MET A 193 -13.54 -1.57 15.12
CA MET A 193 -12.98 -0.23 15.32
C MET A 193 -13.46 0.79 14.28
N ILE A 194 -14.12 0.39 13.18
CA ILE A 194 -14.59 1.31 12.12
C ILE A 194 -15.60 2.33 12.69
N ILE A 195 -16.60 1.88 13.43
CA ILE A 195 -17.64 2.77 13.99
C ILE A 195 -17.03 3.71 15.04
N PRO A 196 -16.34 3.23 16.09
CA PRO A 196 -15.68 4.11 17.05
C PRO A 196 -14.71 5.11 16.43
N SER A 197 -14.00 4.73 15.36
CA SER A 197 -13.06 5.65 14.71
C SER A 197 -13.74 6.83 14.00
N SER A 198 -15.00 6.68 13.56
CA SER A 198 -15.76 7.77 12.93
C SER A 198 -16.41 8.73 13.95
N GLU A 199 -16.49 8.34 15.22
CA GLU A 199 -17.13 9.13 16.30
C GLU A 199 -16.08 9.84 17.18
N ILE A 200 -14.83 9.95 16.74
CA ILE A 200 -13.77 10.64 17.46
C ILE A 200 -14.12 12.12 17.68
N GLN A 201 -13.88 12.60 18.89
CA GLN A 201 -14.17 13.99 19.25
C GLN A 201 -12.93 14.87 19.15
N PHE A 202 -13.12 16.11 18.68
CA PHE A 202 -12.08 17.12 18.59
C PHE A 202 -12.25 18.15 19.70
N GLN A 203 -11.15 18.51 20.36
CA GLN A 203 -11.12 19.50 21.42
C GLN A 203 -10.62 20.83 20.90
N GLY A 204 -11.56 21.78 20.69
CA GLY A 204 -11.26 23.14 20.24
C GLY A 204 -10.92 24.12 21.36
N ASP A 205 -11.20 23.76 22.63
CA ASP A 205 -10.89 24.65 23.77
C ASP A 205 -9.39 24.60 24.09
N LEU A 206 -8.65 25.53 23.50
CA LEU A 206 -7.21 25.68 23.69
C LEU A 206 -6.80 25.94 25.14
N SER A 207 -7.71 26.41 25.99
CA SER A 207 -7.40 26.64 27.41
C SER A 207 -7.18 25.33 28.19
N LYS A 208 -7.81 24.25 27.77
CA LYS A 208 -7.59 22.91 28.36
C LYS A 208 -6.20 22.35 28.05
N LEU A 209 -5.51 22.89 27.05
CA LEU A 209 -4.13 22.56 26.72
C LEU A 209 -3.12 23.36 27.58
N ASN A 210 -3.56 24.40 28.28
CA ASN A 210 -2.68 25.22 29.09
C ASN A 210 -2.35 24.51 30.43
N TYR A 211 -1.11 24.62 30.85
CA TYR A 211 -0.73 24.23 32.20
C TYR A 211 -1.22 25.28 33.20
N ILE A 212 -2.04 24.87 34.15
CA ILE A 212 -2.51 25.68 35.27
C ILE A 212 -1.92 25.06 36.53
N PRO A 213 -1.13 25.79 37.35
CA PRO A 213 -0.63 25.30 38.64
C PRO A 213 -1.78 24.85 39.54
N ASP A 214 -1.52 23.86 40.40
CA ASP A 214 -2.60 23.29 41.24
C ASP A 214 -3.13 24.32 42.26
N GLU A 215 -2.29 25.25 42.71
CA GLU A 215 -2.67 26.38 43.55
C GLU A 215 -3.66 27.30 42.83
N ASP A 216 -3.41 27.62 41.56
CA ASP A 216 -4.29 28.49 40.76
C ASP A 216 -5.59 27.77 40.41
N LYS A 217 -5.58 26.42 40.20
CA LYS A 217 -6.81 25.65 39.96
C LYS A 217 -7.79 25.78 41.14
N ALA A 218 -7.29 25.74 42.38
CA ALA A 218 -8.10 25.94 43.57
C ALA A 218 -8.75 27.31 43.57
N GLY A 219 -7.99 28.37 43.20
CA GLY A 219 -8.50 29.70 43.04
C GLY A 219 -9.56 29.87 41.94
N PHE A 220 -9.33 29.27 40.78
CA PHE A 220 -10.31 29.22 39.67
C PHE A 220 -11.60 28.48 40.08
N ASN A 221 -11.50 27.37 40.80
CA ASN A 221 -12.66 26.63 41.27
C ASN A 221 -13.50 27.43 42.27
N ILE A 222 -12.86 28.25 43.16
CA ILE A 222 -13.53 29.15 44.07
C ILE A 222 -14.28 30.24 43.26
N ILE A 223 -13.63 30.82 42.26
CA ILE A 223 -14.24 31.87 41.43
C ILE A 223 -15.41 31.31 40.62
N GLU A 224 -15.30 30.12 40.07
CA GLU A 224 -16.31 29.49 39.23
C GLU A 224 -17.48 28.95 40.02
N ASN A 225 -17.22 28.16 41.09
CA ASN A 225 -18.25 27.42 41.82
C ASN A 225 -18.80 28.22 43.02
N ASP A 226 -17.95 28.92 43.78
CA ASP A 226 -18.39 29.60 45.01
C ASP A 226 -18.85 31.04 44.74
N LEU A 227 -18.25 31.75 43.79
CA LEU A 227 -18.63 33.10 43.41
C LEU A 227 -19.61 33.19 42.23
N GLY A 228 -19.96 32.04 41.60
CA GLY A 228 -20.89 31.96 40.49
C GLY A 228 -20.44 32.69 39.22
N PHE A 229 -19.12 32.96 39.11
CA PHE A 229 -18.57 33.56 37.90
C PHE A 229 -18.39 32.47 36.83
N ASP A 230 -19.41 32.29 36.01
CA ASP A 230 -19.31 31.40 34.86
C ASP A 230 -18.39 32.03 33.80
N LEU A 231 -17.18 31.48 33.66
CA LEU A 231 -16.20 31.88 32.65
C LEU A 231 -16.61 31.51 31.22
N SER A 232 -17.73 30.78 31.04
CA SER A 232 -18.31 30.45 29.74
C SER A 232 -19.26 31.51 29.19
N ARG A 233 -19.45 32.64 29.93
CA ARG A 233 -20.38 33.71 29.54
C ARG A 233 -20.01 34.33 28.22
N THR A 234 -21.05 34.68 27.45
CA THR A 234 -20.90 35.55 26.27
C THR A 234 -20.43 36.92 26.68
N SER A 235 -19.50 37.50 25.98
CA SER A 235 -19.04 38.89 26.21
C SER A 235 -19.27 39.73 24.96
N LEU A 236 -19.79 40.95 25.18
CA LEU A 236 -19.89 41.99 24.16
C LEU A 236 -18.56 42.68 24.06
N GLN A 237 -17.92 42.62 22.92
CA GLN A 237 -16.67 43.32 22.64
C GLN A 237 -16.89 44.45 21.64
N VAL A 238 -16.44 45.63 22.00
CA VAL A 238 -16.45 46.83 21.15
C VAL A 238 -15.04 47.37 21.04
N LYS A 239 -14.56 47.63 19.84
CA LYS A 239 -13.26 48.29 19.58
C LYS A 239 -13.46 49.63 18.89
N ALA A 240 -12.75 50.65 19.34
CA ALA A 240 -12.76 51.96 18.71
C ALA A 240 -11.45 52.73 18.99
N THR A 241 -11.18 53.76 18.18
CA THR A 241 -9.99 54.58 18.29
C THR A 241 -10.03 55.59 19.45
N ASN A 242 -11.22 55.88 20.02
CA ASN A 242 -11.39 56.74 21.18
C ASN A 242 -12.55 56.29 22.07
N LEU A 243 -12.55 56.74 23.33
CA LEU A 243 -13.51 56.29 24.34
C LEU A 243 -14.95 56.67 24.02
N ASP A 244 -15.17 57.87 23.46
CA ASP A 244 -16.51 58.34 23.13
C ASP A 244 -17.17 57.49 22.03
N SER A 245 -16.41 57.19 20.98
CA SER A 245 -16.86 56.27 19.91
C SER A 245 -17.12 54.86 20.45
N ALA A 246 -16.25 54.34 21.32
CA ALA A 246 -16.44 53.04 21.93
C ALA A 246 -17.72 52.98 22.78
N LEU A 247 -17.99 54.00 23.60
CA LEU A 247 -19.22 54.10 24.42
C LEU A 247 -20.48 54.25 23.55
N SER A 248 -20.41 55.03 22.47
CA SER A 248 -21.53 55.21 21.53
C SER A 248 -21.89 53.92 20.84
N ILE A 249 -20.89 53.17 20.34
CA ILE A 249 -21.07 51.84 19.72
C ILE A 249 -21.62 50.88 20.75
N TYR A 250 -21.07 50.86 21.98
CA TYR A 250 -21.54 50.00 23.06
C TYR A 250 -23.00 50.26 23.42
N GLY A 251 -23.41 51.53 23.54
CA GLY A 251 -24.80 51.90 23.83
C GLY A 251 -25.78 51.42 22.74
N LYS A 252 -25.38 51.52 21.47
CA LYS A 252 -26.15 51.03 20.35
C LYS A 252 -26.22 49.49 20.41
N ALA A 253 -25.06 48.81 20.55
CA ALA A 253 -25.00 47.34 20.66
C ALA A 253 -25.88 46.84 21.82
N ARG A 254 -25.85 47.48 22.98
CA ARG A 254 -26.69 47.13 24.11
C ARG A 254 -28.18 47.21 23.76
N LYS A 255 -28.62 48.28 23.06
CA LYS A 255 -29.99 48.46 22.61
C LYS A 255 -30.39 47.34 21.62
N ASP A 256 -29.59 47.08 20.62
CA ASP A 256 -29.79 46.04 19.63
C ASP A 256 -29.94 44.65 20.31
N LEU A 257 -29.11 44.32 21.29
CA LEU A 257 -29.17 43.05 22.04
C LEU A 257 -30.44 42.92 22.89
N LEU A 258 -30.89 44.03 23.53
CA LEU A 258 -32.12 44.05 24.31
C LEU A 258 -33.40 44.01 23.42
N GLU A 259 -33.27 44.41 22.15
CA GLU A 259 -34.32 44.27 21.15
C GLU A 259 -34.38 42.83 20.62
N MET A 260 -33.25 42.12 20.54
CA MET A 260 -33.18 40.68 20.16
C MET A 260 -33.70 39.78 21.27
N ASP A 261 -33.28 40.01 22.52
CA ASP A 261 -33.74 39.28 23.71
C ASP A 261 -34.02 40.30 24.83
N SER A 262 -35.34 40.52 25.07
CA SER A 262 -35.80 41.45 26.11
C SER A 262 -35.49 41.02 27.54
N ALA A 263 -35.16 39.74 27.76
CA ALA A 263 -34.72 39.17 29.03
C ALA A 263 -33.20 39.19 29.22
N ALA A 264 -32.45 39.63 28.20
CA ALA A 264 -30.99 39.66 28.26
C ALA A 264 -30.48 40.64 29.34
N LEU A 265 -29.46 40.18 30.06
CA LEU A 265 -28.73 41.03 31.02
C LEU A 265 -27.46 41.56 30.36
N VAL A 266 -27.51 42.84 30.01
CA VAL A 266 -26.39 43.56 29.42
C VAL A 266 -26.00 44.73 30.34
N PRO A 267 -24.81 44.79 30.95
CA PRO A 267 -24.41 45.86 31.84
C PRO A 267 -24.60 47.23 31.18
N ASP A 268 -25.14 48.22 31.90
CA ASP A 268 -25.27 49.57 31.37
C ASP A 268 -24.07 50.45 31.70
N ILE A 269 -22.98 50.25 30.97
CA ILE A 269 -21.75 51.02 31.11
C ILE A 269 -22.00 52.48 30.70
N THR A 270 -22.95 52.73 29.76
CA THR A 270 -23.30 54.05 29.29
C THR A 270 -24.13 54.82 30.29
N ALA A 271 -24.81 54.17 31.24
CA ALA A 271 -25.47 54.86 32.36
C ALA A 271 -24.42 55.43 33.37
N ILE A 272 -23.28 54.76 33.48
CA ILE A 272 -22.20 55.20 34.37
C ILE A 272 -21.35 56.28 33.69
N GLN A 273 -20.98 56.09 32.43
CA GLN A 273 -20.22 57.03 31.60
C GLN A 273 -20.91 57.16 30.24
N PRO A 274 -21.81 58.13 30.08
CA PRO A 274 -22.50 58.35 28.81
C PRO A 274 -21.51 58.89 27.75
N PRO A 275 -21.69 58.57 26.46
CA PRO A 275 -20.96 59.24 25.38
C PRO A 275 -21.24 60.74 25.36
N ALA A 276 -20.33 61.51 24.78
CA ALA A 276 -20.41 63.01 24.79
C ALA A 276 -21.73 63.49 24.20
N SER A 277 -22.23 62.84 23.14
CA SER A 277 -23.55 63.23 22.56
C SER A 277 -24.71 63.05 23.55
N GLN A 278 -24.68 61.99 24.35
CA GLN A 278 -25.68 61.69 25.38
C GLN A 278 -25.54 62.71 26.57
N GLN A 279 -24.28 63.03 26.97
CA GLN A 279 -24.03 63.98 27.99
C GLN A 279 -24.57 65.37 27.59
N TYR A 280 -24.38 65.76 26.33
CA TYR A 280 -24.91 67.00 25.78
C TYR A 280 -26.44 67.04 25.83
N SER A 281 -27.11 65.97 25.32
CA SER A 281 -28.54 65.86 25.36
C SER A 281 -29.11 65.85 26.79
N ASN A 282 -28.43 65.14 27.72
CA ASN A 282 -28.83 65.12 29.13
C ASN A 282 -28.69 66.54 29.78
N SER A 283 -27.63 67.33 29.42
CA SER A 283 -27.43 68.67 29.89
C SER A 283 -28.50 69.58 29.33
N GLU A 284 -28.80 69.51 28.07
CA GLU A 284 -29.89 70.30 27.44
C GLU A 284 -31.27 70.00 28.08
N ALA A 285 -31.55 68.70 28.30
CA ALA A 285 -32.76 68.29 29.01
C ALA A 285 -32.81 68.81 30.44
N TRP A 286 -31.70 68.77 31.16
CA TRP A 286 -31.58 69.31 32.50
C TRP A 286 -31.81 70.85 32.53
N HIS A 287 -31.21 71.56 31.58
CA HIS A 287 -31.42 73.01 31.46
C HIS A 287 -32.85 73.37 31.08
N SER A 288 -33.48 72.56 30.17
CA SER A 288 -34.89 72.78 29.80
C SER A 288 -35.84 72.51 30.96
N PHE A 289 -35.56 71.49 31.77
CA PHE A 289 -36.35 71.14 32.95
C PHE A 289 -36.26 72.24 33.99
N TRP A 290 -35.04 72.78 34.29
CA TRP A 290 -34.86 73.83 35.25
C TRP A 290 -35.04 75.25 34.64
N SER A 291 -36.11 75.42 33.92
CA SER A 291 -36.49 76.71 33.36
C SER A 291 -36.68 77.76 34.47
N ASP A 292 -36.47 79.05 34.09
CA ASP A 292 -36.62 80.21 35.05
C ASP A 292 -38.03 80.25 35.65
N SER A 293 -39.01 79.83 34.88
CA SER A 293 -40.42 79.71 35.36
C SER A 293 -40.55 78.68 36.49
N LEU A 294 -39.91 77.47 36.33
CA LEU A 294 -39.91 76.41 37.34
C LEU A 294 -39.17 76.83 38.61
N LYS A 295 -38.01 77.47 38.47
CA LYS A 295 -37.20 77.99 39.58
C LYS A 295 -37.97 79.02 40.37
N THR A 296 -38.69 79.94 39.66
CA THR A 296 -39.56 80.96 40.28
C THR A 296 -40.72 80.28 40.98
N SER A 297 -41.42 79.31 40.35
CA SER A 297 -42.54 78.59 40.94
C SER A 297 -42.13 77.80 42.19
N MET A 298 -40.97 77.20 42.18
CA MET A 298 -40.42 76.49 43.32
C MET A 298 -40.09 77.45 44.49
N ASN A 299 -39.48 78.60 44.20
CA ASN A 299 -39.21 79.63 45.22
C ASN A 299 -40.52 80.18 45.83
N VAL A 300 -41.54 80.37 45.03
CA VAL A 300 -42.87 80.76 45.50
C VAL A 300 -43.47 79.69 46.39
N ALA A 301 -43.46 78.44 45.97
CA ALA A 301 -43.96 77.31 46.75
C ALA A 301 -43.24 77.06 48.08
N LEU A 302 -41.95 77.21 48.12
CA LEU A 302 -41.12 77.11 49.32
C LEU A 302 -41.46 78.23 50.30
N LYS A 303 -41.59 79.46 49.82
CA LYS A 303 -42.04 80.56 50.64
C LYS A 303 -43.43 80.42 51.20
N ALA A 304 -44.39 79.87 50.40
CA ALA A 304 -45.76 79.56 50.82
C ALA A 304 -45.86 78.55 51.95
N GLN A 305 -44.90 77.61 52.01
CA GLN A 305 -44.80 76.53 53.04
C GLN A 305 -43.94 77.02 54.27
N GLY A 306 -43.65 78.33 54.39
CA GLY A 306 -42.87 78.87 55.50
C GLY A 306 -41.39 78.42 55.52
N ILE A 307 -40.93 77.83 54.52
CA ILE A 307 -39.52 77.38 54.35
C ILE A 307 -38.70 78.57 53.85
N SER A 308 -37.93 79.18 54.73
CA SER A 308 -36.94 80.18 54.35
C SER A 308 -35.92 79.49 53.45
N ALA A 309 -35.67 80.07 52.23
CA ALA A 309 -34.64 79.57 51.33
C ALA A 309 -33.31 79.58 52.01
N SER A 310 -32.89 78.42 52.58
CA SER A 310 -31.53 78.32 53.17
C SER A 310 -30.47 78.54 52.11
N LYS A 311 -29.25 78.97 52.57
CA LYS A 311 -28.08 79.00 51.63
C LYS A 311 -27.90 77.81 50.77
N ASP A 312 -28.31 76.63 51.29
CA ASP A 312 -28.21 75.33 50.57
C ASP A 312 -29.25 75.24 49.44
N VAL A 313 -30.50 75.72 49.62
CA VAL A 313 -31.52 75.73 48.57
C VAL A 313 -31.17 76.71 47.46
N GLN A 314 -30.67 77.91 47.86
CA GLN A 314 -30.19 78.91 46.88
C GLN A 314 -28.96 78.47 46.15
N GLY A 315 -28.04 77.79 46.88
CA GLY A 315 -26.88 77.16 46.32
C GLY A 315 -27.18 76.01 45.34
N PHE A 316 -28.21 75.22 45.66
CA PHE A 316 -28.71 74.20 44.74
C PHE A 316 -29.33 74.83 43.48
N LEU A 317 -30.21 75.81 43.61
CA LEU A 317 -30.82 76.47 42.44
C LEU A 317 -29.80 77.29 41.59
N ALA A 318 -28.76 77.77 42.17
CA ALA A 318 -27.67 78.41 41.44
C ALA A 318 -26.83 77.30 40.68
N LYS A 319 -26.59 76.21 41.31
CA LYS A 319 -25.85 75.06 40.67
C LYS A 319 -26.61 74.39 39.54
N THR A 320 -27.99 74.43 39.54
CA THR A 320 -28.77 73.84 38.42
C THR A 320 -28.56 74.65 37.12
N SER A 321 -28.08 75.95 37.21
CA SER A 321 -27.75 76.75 36.04
C SER A 321 -26.25 76.75 35.71
N MET A 322 -25.44 76.17 36.56
CA MET A 322 -23.97 76.11 36.39
C MET A 322 -23.41 74.75 35.89
N LEU A 323 -24.26 73.75 35.62
CA LEU A 323 -23.77 72.56 35.02
C LEU A 323 -23.43 72.81 33.54
N ASP A 324 -22.26 73.40 33.33
CA ASP A 324 -21.72 73.51 31.99
C ASP A 324 -21.41 72.21 31.40
N SER A 325 -21.79 72.00 30.17
CA SER A 325 -21.81 70.72 29.44
C SER A 325 -20.42 70.10 29.19
N THR A 326 -19.36 70.73 29.73
CA THR A 326 -17.99 70.36 29.31
C THR A 326 -17.08 69.82 30.41
N ALA A 327 -17.57 69.62 31.64
CA ALA A 327 -16.66 69.22 32.71
C ALA A 327 -17.34 68.24 33.71
N VAL A 328 -17.44 66.97 33.38
CA VAL A 328 -17.26 66.00 34.44
C VAL A 328 -15.83 66.20 34.94
N PRO A 329 -15.58 66.48 36.20
CA PRO A 329 -14.24 66.75 36.68
C PRO A 329 -13.32 65.56 36.34
N GLU A 330 -12.23 65.84 35.68
CA GLU A 330 -11.23 64.87 35.23
C GLU A 330 -10.78 63.91 36.37
N ARG A 331 -10.86 64.39 37.59
CA ARG A 331 -10.55 63.67 38.82
C ARG A 331 -11.59 62.61 39.20
N MET A 332 -12.89 62.91 39.01
CA MET A 332 -13.96 61.91 39.22
C MET A 332 -13.96 60.80 38.14
N THR A 333 -13.65 61.17 36.90
CA THR A 333 -13.48 60.19 35.80
C THR A 333 -12.29 59.25 36.01
N ASN A 334 -11.16 59.74 36.50
CA ASN A 334 -9.97 58.99 36.74
C ASN A 334 -10.10 58.02 37.93
N GLU A 335 -10.67 58.45 39.05
CA GLU A 335 -10.90 57.56 40.21
C GLU A 335 -11.94 56.46 39.92
N PHE A 336 -13.04 56.79 39.23
CA PHE A 336 -14.07 55.88 38.86
C PHE A 336 -13.63 54.94 37.73
N LYS A 337 -12.89 55.47 36.77
CA LYS A 337 -12.22 54.74 35.71
C LYS A 337 -11.28 53.67 36.29
N ASN A 338 -10.50 54.03 37.30
CA ASN A 338 -9.55 53.12 37.93
C ASN A 338 -10.20 52.07 38.84
N SER A 339 -11.39 52.33 39.39
CA SER A 339 -12.05 51.40 40.32
C SER A 339 -13.02 50.42 39.66
N VAL A 340 -13.87 50.89 38.75
CA VAL A 340 -14.97 50.09 38.15
C VAL A 340 -14.80 49.91 36.63
N LEU A 341 -14.53 50.98 35.90
CA LEU A 341 -14.53 50.96 34.45
C LEU A 341 -13.32 50.24 33.86
N ASN A 342 -12.16 50.25 34.53
CA ASN A 342 -10.98 49.52 34.09
C ASN A 342 -11.21 47.98 34.02
N ARG A 343 -12.28 47.45 34.61
CA ARG A 343 -12.67 46.07 34.45
C ARG A 343 -13.27 45.80 33.07
N PHE A 344 -13.92 46.77 32.47
CA PHE A 344 -14.62 46.65 31.18
C PHE A 344 -13.86 47.32 30.06
N ILE A 345 -13.09 48.40 30.34
CA ILE A 345 -12.44 49.24 29.33
C ILE A 345 -10.92 49.03 29.42
N LYS A 346 -10.32 48.59 28.33
CA LYS A 346 -8.86 48.47 28.19
C LYS A 346 -8.37 49.32 27.03
N THR A 347 -7.19 49.89 27.17
CA THR A 347 -6.47 50.55 26.09
C THR A 347 -5.25 49.69 25.75
N ASP A 348 -5.06 49.35 24.50
CA ASP A 348 -3.91 48.56 24.04
C ASP A 348 -2.68 49.47 23.76
N GLU A 349 -1.55 48.84 23.34
CA GLU A 349 -0.29 49.55 23.02
C GLU A 349 -0.44 50.50 21.81
N ASN A 350 -1.44 50.28 20.95
CA ASN A 350 -1.75 51.10 19.77
C ASN A 350 -2.75 52.22 20.08
N HIS A 351 -3.11 52.44 21.34
CA HIS A 351 -4.09 53.43 21.82
C HIS A 351 -5.53 53.11 21.38
N GLU A 352 -5.82 51.89 20.89
CA GLU A 352 -7.21 51.44 20.65
C GLU A 352 -7.89 51.12 21.98
N ILE A 353 -9.15 51.53 22.07
CA ILE A 353 -9.97 51.29 23.25
C ILE A 353 -10.90 50.09 22.98
N THR A 354 -10.79 49.13 23.87
CA THR A 354 -11.66 47.95 23.85
C THR A 354 -12.56 47.95 25.06
N ILE A 355 -13.88 47.89 24.83
CA ILE A 355 -14.88 47.63 25.89
C ILE A 355 -15.23 46.14 25.81
N ASN A 356 -15.11 45.43 26.93
CA ASN A 356 -15.46 44.04 27.06
C ASN A 356 -16.39 43.82 28.26
N ALA A 357 -17.65 43.54 27.99
CA ALA A 357 -18.67 43.38 29.02
C ALA A 357 -19.34 42.02 28.97
N PRO A 358 -19.49 41.30 30.10
CA PRO A 358 -20.22 40.06 30.13
C PRO A 358 -21.72 40.30 29.86
N VAL A 359 -22.30 39.47 29.00
CA VAL A 359 -23.72 39.52 28.66
C VAL A 359 -24.34 38.12 28.87
N ILE A 360 -25.63 38.10 29.31
CA ILE A 360 -26.39 36.87 29.49
C ILE A 360 -27.65 37.01 28.64
N GLY A 361 -27.89 36.08 27.76
CA GLY A 361 -29.05 36.05 26.86
C GLY A 361 -28.85 34.99 25.79
N ASP A 362 -29.91 34.73 25.05
CA ASP A 362 -29.88 33.81 23.91
C ASP A 362 -29.64 34.60 22.63
N PHE A 363 -28.37 34.54 22.15
CA PHE A 363 -27.90 35.29 20.99
C PHE A 363 -27.45 34.34 19.88
N ASP A 364 -27.81 34.67 18.63
CA ASP A 364 -27.27 33.99 17.46
C ASP A 364 -25.79 34.37 17.27
N LEU A 365 -24.92 33.40 17.59
CA LEU A 365 -23.46 33.56 17.48
C LEU A 365 -22.93 33.05 16.13
N GLU A 366 -23.76 32.39 15.31
CA GLU A 366 -23.31 31.78 14.03
C GLU A 366 -23.34 32.79 12.88
N HIS A 367 -24.28 33.74 12.92
CA HIS A 367 -24.50 34.66 11.81
C HIS A 367 -24.06 36.12 12.15
N GLN A 368 -22.98 36.29 12.93
CA GLN A 368 -22.42 37.59 13.21
C GLN A 368 -21.70 38.14 11.98
N ASP A 369 -21.95 39.43 11.68
CA ASP A 369 -21.19 40.17 10.67
C ASP A 369 -19.76 40.42 11.18
N PRO A 370 -18.71 39.88 10.52
CA PRO A 370 -17.32 40.10 10.95
C PRO A 370 -16.87 41.58 10.93
N GLU A 371 -17.55 42.42 10.12
CA GLU A 371 -17.27 43.86 10.00
C GLU A 371 -18.15 44.72 10.91
N ALA A 372 -19.03 44.07 11.69
CA ALA A 372 -19.87 44.82 12.64
C ALA A 372 -19.02 45.60 13.67
N PRO A 373 -19.42 46.81 14.07
CA PRO A 373 -18.66 47.64 15.02
C PRO A 373 -18.60 47.02 16.44
N TYR A 374 -19.37 45.97 16.69
CA TYR A 374 -19.32 45.20 17.94
C TYR A 374 -19.43 43.69 17.62
N GLN A 375 -18.86 42.87 18.48
CA GLN A 375 -18.89 41.40 18.33
C GLN A 375 -19.27 40.74 19.66
N LEU A 376 -20.00 39.64 19.57
CA LEU A 376 -20.28 38.73 20.69
C LEU A 376 -19.26 37.62 20.69
N PHE A 377 -18.52 37.48 21.77
CA PHE A 377 -17.56 36.44 21.97
C PHE A 377 -18.05 35.45 23.02
N ASN A 378 -18.23 34.18 22.63
CA ASN A 378 -18.51 33.07 23.55
C ASN A 378 -17.40 32.03 23.41
N ARG A 379 -16.77 31.71 24.54
CA ARG A 379 -15.68 30.77 24.57
C ARG A 379 -16.08 29.39 24.09
N GLN A 380 -17.30 28.89 24.45
CA GLN A 380 -17.80 27.59 24.06
C GLN A 380 -18.07 27.54 22.54
N HIS A 381 -18.69 28.59 22.00
CA HIS A 381 -18.91 28.73 20.56
C HIS A 381 -17.60 28.78 19.78
N PHE A 382 -16.64 29.59 20.22
CA PHE A 382 -15.29 29.64 19.64
C PHE A 382 -14.59 28.29 19.71
N ALA A 383 -14.68 27.58 20.84
CA ALA A 383 -14.13 26.24 20.97
C ALA A 383 -14.78 25.25 20.00
N ASN A 384 -16.09 25.33 19.80
CA ASN A 384 -16.79 24.46 18.84
C ASN A 384 -16.38 24.77 17.39
N GLN A 385 -16.29 26.04 17.00
CA GLN A 385 -15.78 26.43 15.68
C GLN A 385 -14.35 25.96 15.46
N THR A 386 -13.49 26.19 16.46
CA THR A 386 -12.08 25.74 16.41
C THR A 386 -12.00 24.21 16.29
N ALA A 387 -12.87 23.47 16.99
CA ALA A 387 -12.94 22.02 16.87
C ALA A 387 -13.31 21.59 15.44
N GLY A 388 -14.28 22.28 14.80
CA GLY A 388 -14.67 22.02 13.41
C GLY A 388 -13.53 22.29 12.42
N LEU A 389 -12.80 23.40 12.57
CA LEU A 389 -11.62 23.71 11.75
C LEU A 389 -10.51 22.68 11.94
N LEU A 390 -10.23 22.30 13.20
CA LEU A 390 -9.24 21.26 13.51
C LEU A 390 -9.60 19.92 12.91
N GLN A 391 -10.89 19.57 12.90
CA GLN A 391 -11.35 18.33 12.24
C GLN A 391 -11.14 18.38 10.73
N GLY A 392 -11.40 19.53 10.11
CA GLY A 392 -11.13 19.77 8.70
C GLY A 392 -9.66 19.62 8.36
N ASP A 393 -8.79 20.32 9.09
CA ASP A 393 -7.32 20.22 8.92
C ASP A 393 -6.81 18.81 9.16
N PHE A 394 -7.30 18.14 10.22
CA PHE A 394 -6.93 16.77 10.52
C PHE A 394 -7.27 15.83 9.35
N ASN A 395 -8.48 15.89 8.84
CA ASN A 395 -8.93 15.02 7.75
C ASN A 395 -8.14 15.30 6.45
N ASN A 396 -7.88 16.56 6.14
CA ASN A 396 -7.12 16.97 4.96
C ASN A 396 -5.66 16.50 5.04
N ILE A 397 -4.98 16.72 6.17
CA ILE A 397 -3.59 16.30 6.38
C ILE A 397 -3.52 14.77 6.39
N LEU A 398 -4.45 14.09 7.04
CA LEU A 398 -4.53 12.63 7.08
C LEU A 398 -4.67 12.05 5.66
N PHE A 399 -5.67 12.52 4.90
CA PHE A 399 -5.91 12.03 3.54
C PHE A 399 -4.74 12.33 2.60
N LEU A 400 -4.19 13.54 2.65
CA LEU A 400 -3.09 13.95 1.80
C LEU A 400 -1.80 13.17 2.14
N SER A 401 -1.55 12.92 3.44
CA SER A 401 -0.42 12.10 3.89
C SER A 401 -0.56 10.65 3.40
N LEU A 402 -1.74 10.04 3.54
CA LEU A 402 -2.03 8.71 3.00
C LEU A 402 -1.78 8.65 1.49
N LEU A 403 -2.27 9.65 0.75
CA LEU A 403 -2.12 9.70 -0.71
C LEU A 403 -0.64 9.83 -1.12
N VAL A 404 0.09 10.78 -0.52
CA VAL A 404 1.49 11.06 -0.87
C VAL A 404 2.37 9.86 -0.54
N VAL A 405 2.23 9.27 0.66
CA VAL A 405 2.98 8.08 1.05
C VAL A 405 2.65 6.90 0.13
N PHE A 406 1.37 6.67 -0.19
CA PHE A 406 0.98 5.62 -1.13
C PHE A 406 1.62 5.80 -2.52
N LEU A 407 1.61 7.03 -3.06
CA LEU A 407 2.22 7.33 -4.35
C LEU A 407 3.74 7.14 -4.33
N LEU A 408 4.41 7.54 -3.25
CA LEU A 408 5.85 7.32 -3.09
C LEU A 408 6.18 5.82 -3.02
N LEU A 409 5.45 5.04 -2.24
CA LEU A 409 5.60 3.59 -2.19
C LEU A 409 5.36 2.94 -3.55
N PHE A 410 4.36 3.42 -4.30
CA PHE A 410 4.08 2.92 -5.65
C PHE A 410 5.23 3.20 -6.62
N ILE A 411 5.81 4.40 -6.58
CA ILE A 411 6.98 4.78 -7.41
C ILE A 411 8.18 3.91 -7.06
N VAL A 412 8.45 3.73 -5.78
CA VAL A 412 9.62 2.98 -5.30
C VAL A 412 9.54 1.49 -5.62
N TYR A 413 8.42 0.86 -5.28
CA TYR A 413 8.27 -0.58 -5.56
C TYR A 413 8.01 -0.87 -7.04
N GLY A 414 7.63 0.13 -7.85
CA GLY A 414 7.28 -0.05 -9.26
C GLY A 414 6.11 -1.03 -9.49
N ARG A 415 5.40 -1.40 -8.42
CA ARG A 415 4.30 -2.35 -8.42
C ARG A 415 3.22 -1.99 -7.41
N LEU A 416 1.99 -1.99 -7.94
CA LEU A 416 0.81 -1.64 -7.14
C LEU A 416 0.58 -2.63 -5.97
N GLU A 417 0.84 -3.93 -6.19
CA GLU A 417 0.63 -4.96 -5.17
C GLU A 417 1.55 -4.77 -3.96
N LEU A 418 2.84 -4.51 -4.16
CA LEU A 418 3.78 -4.28 -3.06
C LEU A 418 3.48 -2.96 -2.34
N ALA A 419 3.12 -1.91 -3.08
CA ALA A 419 2.68 -0.65 -2.50
C ALA A 419 1.45 -0.84 -1.60
N ILE A 420 0.44 -1.59 -2.05
CA ILE A 420 -0.75 -1.91 -1.26
C ILE A 420 -0.40 -2.75 -0.03
N LEU A 421 0.46 -3.76 -0.16
CA LEU A 421 0.88 -4.61 0.95
C LEU A 421 1.65 -3.84 2.03
N SER A 422 2.44 -2.83 1.66
CA SER A 422 3.10 -1.92 2.60
C SER A 422 2.11 -0.92 3.22
N PHE A 423 1.13 -0.44 2.45
CA PHE A 423 0.22 0.62 2.85
C PHE A 423 -0.93 0.15 3.76
N ILE A 424 -1.47 -1.05 3.53
CA ILE A 424 -2.64 -1.57 4.28
C ILE A 424 -2.43 -1.57 5.80
N PRO A 425 -1.30 -2.05 6.39
CA PRO A 425 -1.11 -2.03 7.83
C PRO A 425 -1.16 -0.61 8.41
N MET A 426 -0.61 0.36 7.67
CA MET A 426 -0.61 1.76 8.05
C MET A 426 -2.04 2.34 8.07
N ALA A 427 -2.82 2.14 7.01
CA ALA A 427 -4.20 2.60 6.96
C ALA A 427 -5.07 1.97 8.06
N ILE A 428 -4.90 0.68 8.32
CA ILE A 428 -5.62 -0.03 9.39
C ILE A 428 -5.18 0.46 10.77
N SER A 429 -3.91 0.79 10.97
CA SER A 429 -3.43 1.30 12.26
C SER A 429 -4.17 2.58 12.66
N TRP A 430 -4.48 3.45 11.69
CA TRP A 430 -5.25 4.67 11.95
C TRP A 430 -6.67 4.37 12.42
N VAL A 431 -7.36 3.44 11.79
CA VAL A 431 -8.69 3.02 12.24
C VAL A 431 -8.64 2.52 13.70
N TRP A 432 -7.61 1.75 14.04
CA TRP A 432 -7.45 1.26 15.42
C TRP A 432 -7.09 2.37 16.40
N ILE A 433 -6.19 3.28 16.04
CA ILE A 433 -5.76 4.39 16.91
C ILE A 433 -6.93 5.30 17.23
N LEU A 434 -7.68 5.73 16.21
CA LEU A 434 -8.86 6.59 16.39
C LEU A 434 -9.97 5.87 17.17
N GLY A 435 -10.22 4.59 16.86
CA GLY A 435 -11.21 3.78 17.56
C GLY A 435 -10.86 3.58 19.05
N ILE A 436 -9.60 3.27 19.36
CA ILE A 436 -9.14 3.13 20.76
C ILE A 436 -9.19 4.50 21.47
N ALA A 437 -8.80 5.59 20.81
CA ALA A 437 -8.87 6.93 21.37
C ALA A 437 -10.32 7.28 21.76
N HIS A 438 -11.30 7.04 20.87
CA HIS A 438 -12.72 7.25 21.18
C HIS A 438 -13.18 6.40 22.36
N LEU A 439 -12.89 5.08 22.37
CA LEU A 439 -13.29 4.18 23.44
C LEU A 439 -12.67 4.54 24.81
N CYS A 440 -11.49 5.16 24.81
CA CYS A 440 -10.81 5.66 26.01
C CYS A 440 -11.23 7.09 26.39
N GLY A 441 -12.11 7.73 25.62
CA GLY A 441 -12.55 9.12 25.88
C GLY A 441 -11.45 10.17 25.61
N ILE A 442 -10.42 9.82 24.80
CA ILE A 442 -9.33 10.74 24.47
C ILE A 442 -9.78 11.63 23.30
N GLN A 443 -9.80 12.95 23.52
CA GLN A 443 -10.13 13.94 22.50
C GLN A 443 -8.88 14.36 21.71
N ILE A 444 -9.04 14.56 20.41
CA ILE A 444 -7.96 15.04 19.52
C ILE A 444 -7.86 16.58 19.61
N HIS A 445 -6.67 17.08 19.82
CA HIS A 445 -6.38 18.52 19.83
C HIS A 445 -5.23 18.87 18.86
N ILE A 446 -4.97 20.17 18.65
CA ILE A 446 -4.02 20.68 17.64
C ILE A 446 -2.63 20.04 17.72
N VAL A 447 -2.10 19.74 18.90
CA VAL A 447 -0.79 19.09 19.05
C VAL A 447 -0.84 17.64 18.56
N ASN A 448 -2.01 16.99 18.62
CA ASN A 448 -2.19 15.62 18.13
C ASN A 448 -2.23 15.54 16.59
N LEU A 449 -2.34 16.65 15.86
CA LEU A 449 -2.12 16.68 14.41
C LEU A 449 -0.69 16.25 14.03
N ILE A 450 0.29 16.57 14.87
CA ILE A 450 1.68 16.08 14.71
C ILE A 450 1.71 14.55 14.74
N LEU A 451 0.83 13.91 15.51
CA LEU A 451 0.75 12.46 15.63
C LEU A 451 0.41 11.79 14.28
N CYS A 452 -0.40 12.45 13.43
CA CYS A 452 -0.75 11.91 12.11
C CYS A 452 0.51 11.64 11.29
N THR A 453 1.32 12.67 11.12
CA THR A 453 2.53 12.59 10.30
C THR A 453 3.63 11.77 10.98
N PHE A 454 3.70 11.82 12.32
CA PHE A 454 4.61 11.00 13.12
C PHE A 454 4.32 9.49 12.95
N ILE A 455 3.06 9.08 13.09
CA ILE A 455 2.69 7.67 12.92
C ILE A 455 2.88 7.24 11.48
N PHE A 456 2.56 8.07 10.48
CA PHE A 456 2.82 7.72 9.08
C PHE A 456 4.30 7.48 8.84
N GLY A 457 5.19 8.36 9.30
CA GLY A 457 6.61 8.21 9.12
C GLY A 457 7.20 6.96 9.79
N LEU A 458 6.73 6.59 10.98
CA LEU A 458 7.23 5.39 11.67
C LEU A 458 6.59 4.09 11.19
N CYS A 459 5.26 4.11 10.91
CA CYS A 459 4.58 2.93 10.38
C CYS A 459 5.14 2.51 9.04
N ASP A 460 5.45 3.49 8.22
CA ASP A 460 5.97 3.30 6.88
C ASP A 460 7.36 2.66 6.93
N ASP A 461 8.26 3.17 7.77
CA ASP A 461 9.58 2.58 7.98
C ASP A 461 9.49 1.09 8.33
N TYR A 462 8.68 0.71 9.32
CA TYR A 462 8.55 -0.69 9.72
C TYR A 462 7.90 -1.56 8.65
N SER A 463 6.92 -1.01 7.92
CA SER A 463 6.28 -1.69 6.79
C SER A 463 7.23 -1.90 5.63
N ILE A 464 8.09 -0.93 5.31
CA ILE A 464 9.08 -1.02 4.25
C ILE A 464 10.10 -2.09 4.58
N PHE A 465 10.71 -2.06 5.77
CA PHE A 465 11.68 -3.08 6.20
C PHE A 465 11.06 -4.49 6.22
N MET A 466 9.81 -4.63 6.64
CA MET A 466 9.11 -5.91 6.66
C MET A 466 8.88 -6.44 5.23
N ILE A 467 8.41 -5.62 4.29
CA ILE A 467 8.19 -6.04 2.89
C ILE A 467 9.52 -6.32 2.18
N ASP A 468 10.55 -5.52 2.45
CA ASP A 468 11.88 -5.75 1.88
C ASP A 468 12.44 -7.08 2.36
N GLY A 469 12.41 -7.36 3.66
CA GLY A 469 12.82 -8.65 4.22
C GLY A 469 12.04 -9.84 3.68
N LEU A 470 10.71 -9.73 3.57
CA LEU A 470 9.85 -10.77 2.98
C LEU A 470 10.16 -10.99 1.50
N THR A 471 10.40 -9.91 0.75
CA THR A 471 10.75 -9.97 -0.66
C THR A 471 12.13 -10.60 -0.86
N LYS A 472 13.11 -10.24 -0.02
CA LYS A 472 14.47 -10.79 -0.04
C LYS A 472 14.46 -12.28 0.31
N GLU A 473 13.74 -12.69 1.37
CA GLU A 473 13.56 -14.11 1.72
C GLU A 473 12.89 -14.88 0.57
N PHE A 474 11.83 -14.30 -0.02
CA PHE A 474 11.15 -14.92 -1.16
C PHE A 474 12.05 -14.99 -2.41
N SER A 475 12.89 -14.01 -2.69
CA SER A 475 13.75 -13.99 -3.88
C SER A 475 14.92 -14.95 -3.78
N THR A 476 15.59 -14.99 -2.62
CA THR A 476 16.83 -15.77 -2.41
C THR A 476 16.61 -17.14 -1.77
N GLY A 477 15.45 -17.38 -1.13
CA GLY A 477 15.22 -18.57 -0.31
C GLY A 477 15.96 -18.59 1.04
N LYS A 478 16.78 -17.55 1.35
CA LYS A 478 17.52 -17.44 2.61
C LYS A 478 16.63 -16.82 3.69
N LYS A 479 16.59 -17.40 4.89
CA LYS A 479 15.77 -16.93 6.02
C LYS A 479 16.37 -15.68 6.68
N VAL A 480 16.07 -14.49 6.17
CA VAL A 480 16.54 -13.20 6.69
C VAL A 480 15.50 -12.48 7.55
N ILE A 481 14.21 -12.72 7.33
CA ILE A 481 13.09 -11.98 7.95
C ILE A 481 13.14 -11.95 9.50
N ASN A 482 13.70 -12.94 10.16
CA ASN A 482 13.79 -12.98 11.61
C ASN A 482 14.70 -11.88 12.18
N ASN A 483 15.74 -11.49 11.43
CA ASN A 483 16.61 -10.39 11.81
C ASN A 483 15.87 -9.06 11.64
N ASP A 484 15.14 -8.86 10.54
CA ASP A 484 14.35 -7.65 10.31
C ASP A 484 13.27 -7.48 11.38
N LYS A 485 12.56 -8.55 11.75
CA LYS A 485 11.59 -8.54 12.86
C LYS A 485 12.25 -8.12 14.18
N LYS A 486 13.47 -8.61 14.51
CA LYS A 486 14.20 -8.20 15.69
C LYS A 486 14.50 -6.69 15.68
N VAL A 487 14.99 -6.18 14.57
CA VAL A 487 15.35 -4.76 14.43
C VAL A 487 14.11 -3.87 14.54
N ILE A 488 13.01 -4.24 13.90
CA ILE A 488 11.72 -3.53 13.99
C ILE A 488 11.26 -3.47 15.45
N VAL A 489 11.28 -4.59 16.18
CA VAL A 489 10.86 -4.60 17.61
C VAL A 489 11.79 -3.75 18.47
N ILE A 490 13.11 -3.81 18.27
CA ILE A 490 14.07 -2.97 19.00
C ILE A 490 13.82 -1.49 18.70
N SER A 491 13.64 -1.12 17.43
CA SER A 491 13.33 0.25 17.01
C SER A 491 12.05 0.78 17.66
N VAL A 492 10.97 -0.01 17.62
CA VAL A 492 9.70 0.36 18.27
C VAL A 492 9.88 0.55 19.78
N LEU A 493 10.57 -0.37 20.47
CA LEU A 493 10.81 -0.27 21.91
C LEU A 493 11.65 0.96 22.26
N VAL A 494 12.68 1.27 21.48
CA VAL A 494 13.52 2.45 21.68
C VAL A 494 12.70 3.72 21.50
N THR A 495 11.87 3.79 20.46
CA THR A 495 10.99 4.93 20.21
C THR A 495 9.93 5.07 21.30
N MET A 496 9.31 3.96 21.72
CA MET A 496 8.32 3.97 22.82
C MET A 496 8.91 4.50 24.12
N ILE A 497 10.11 4.07 24.50
CA ILE A 497 10.79 4.53 25.71
C ILE A 497 11.19 5.99 25.60
N GLY A 498 11.67 6.42 24.43
CA GLY A 498 11.96 7.82 24.16
C GLY A 498 10.73 8.73 24.35
N LEU A 499 9.58 8.31 23.80
CA LEU A 499 8.31 9.03 23.90
C LEU A 499 7.67 8.91 25.28
N ALA A 500 7.82 7.77 25.96
CA ALA A 500 7.32 7.61 27.33
C ALA A 500 7.94 8.62 28.31
N ALA A 501 9.13 9.16 28.00
CA ALA A 501 9.73 10.25 28.75
C ALA A 501 8.83 11.49 28.81
N MET A 502 7.98 11.73 27.78
CA MET A 502 7.03 12.87 27.77
C MET A 502 5.93 12.73 28.83
N LEU A 503 5.67 11.53 29.34
CA LEU A 503 4.72 11.30 30.45
C LEU A 503 5.22 11.92 31.78
N PHE A 504 6.51 12.19 31.92
CA PHE A 504 7.07 12.88 33.09
C PHE A 504 6.86 14.41 33.03
N GLY A 505 6.47 14.95 31.86
CA GLY A 505 6.09 16.36 31.73
C GLY A 505 4.73 16.61 32.39
N LYS A 506 4.55 17.81 33.00
CA LYS A 506 3.28 18.22 33.60
C LYS A 506 2.34 18.92 32.59
N HIS A 507 2.85 19.29 31.43
CA HIS A 507 2.06 19.97 30.41
C HIS A 507 1.06 18.99 29.75
N PRO A 508 -0.27 19.29 29.76
CA PRO A 508 -1.31 18.36 29.31
C PRO A 508 -1.14 17.88 27.87
N ALA A 509 -0.70 18.77 26.97
CA ALA A 509 -0.51 18.45 25.55
C ALA A 509 0.55 17.38 25.33
N PHE A 510 1.66 17.38 26.11
CA PHE A 510 2.71 16.32 25.99
C PHE A 510 2.22 14.98 26.49
N HIS A 511 1.46 14.98 27.57
CA HIS A 511 0.88 13.77 28.12
C HIS A 511 -0.10 13.11 27.14
N SER A 512 -1.03 13.89 26.59
CA SER A 512 -1.99 13.42 25.60
C SER A 512 -1.30 12.88 24.33
N PHE A 513 -0.30 13.61 23.80
CA PHE A 513 0.48 13.15 22.65
C PHE A 513 1.19 11.82 22.94
N ALA A 514 1.89 11.72 24.11
CA ALA A 514 2.64 10.53 24.48
C ALA A 514 1.74 9.30 24.58
N VAL A 515 0.58 9.39 25.22
CA VAL A 515 -0.36 8.28 25.37
C VAL A 515 -0.83 7.77 24.00
N LEU A 516 -1.27 8.67 23.12
CA LEU A 516 -1.72 8.29 21.78
C LEU A 516 -0.59 7.73 20.91
N ALA A 517 0.62 8.30 21.00
CA ALA A 517 1.78 7.81 20.29
C ALA A 517 2.18 6.40 20.73
N LEU A 518 2.16 6.12 22.03
CA LEU A 518 2.46 4.79 22.57
C LEU A 518 1.43 3.76 22.11
N VAL A 519 0.14 4.09 22.17
CA VAL A 519 -0.92 3.22 21.65
C VAL A 519 -0.71 2.97 20.15
N GLY A 520 -0.41 4.02 19.40
CA GLY A 520 -0.15 3.92 17.95
C GLY A 520 1.01 2.99 17.64
N LEU A 521 2.14 3.12 18.32
CA LEU A 521 3.32 2.27 18.11
C LEU A 521 3.06 0.79 18.44
N ILE A 522 2.27 0.51 19.48
CA ILE A 522 1.86 -0.88 19.81
C ILE A 522 0.99 -1.46 18.70
N VAL A 523 0.00 -0.70 18.23
CA VAL A 523 -0.89 -1.14 17.14
C VAL A 523 -0.09 -1.41 15.87
N VAL A 524 0.80 -0.48 15.50
CA VAL A 524 1.65 -0.62 14.32
C VAL A 524 2.53 -1.86 14.40
N LEU A 525 3.18 -2.07 15.55
CA LEU A 525 4.02 -3.26 15.78
C LEU A 525 3.22 -4.55 15.59
N ILE A 526 2.03 -4.62 16.19
CA ILE A 526 1.16 -5.80 16.05
C ILE A 526 0.80 -6.03 14.58
N LEU A 527 0.37 -5.00 13.86
CA LEU A 527 -0.04 -5.14 12.45
C LEU A 527 1.13 -5.48 11.53
N SER A 528 2.30 -4.88 11.74
CA SER A 528 3.51 -5.16 10.94
C SER A 528 4.02 -6.59 11.16
N LEU A 529 3.95 -7.13 12.38
CA LEU A 529 4.40 -8.49 12.68
C LEU A 529 3.37 -9.58 12.32
N THR A 530 2.10 -9.22 12.14
CA THR A 530 1.02 -10.21 11.97
C THR A 530 0.31 -10.08 10.63
N LEU A 531 -0.33 -8.95 10.37
CA LEU A 531 -1.16 -8.73 9.18
C LEU A 531 -0.34 -8.68 7.90
N GLN A 532 0.77 -7.95 7.91
CA GLN A 532 1.59 -7.76 6.72
C GLN A 532 2.23 -9.04 6.22
N PRO A 533 2.89 -9.88 7.07
CA PRO A 533 3.34 -11.20 6.64
C PRO A 533 2.20 -12.12 6.21
N ALA A 534 1.01 -12.01 6.83
CA ALA A 534 -0.15 -12.82 6.44
C ALA A 534 -0.66 -12.47 5.04
N LEU A 535 -0.76 -11.20 4.72
CA LEU A 535 -1.13 -10.73 3.38
C LEU A 535 -0.08 -11.16 2.34
N TYR A 536 1.21 -11.00 2.64
CA TYR A 536 2.28 -11.44 1.75
C TYR A 536 2.24 -12.95 1.54
N HIS A 537 2.06 -13.74 2.60
CA HIS A 537 1.91 -15.19 2.51
C HIS A 537 0.70 -15.58 1.66
N PHE A 538 -0.43 -14.92 1.81
CA PHE A 538 -1.65 -15.19 1.03
C PHE A 538 -1.45 -14.92 -0.46
N PHE A 539 -0.86 -13.77 -0.82
CA PHE A 539 -0.69 -13.37 -2.22
C PHE A 539 0.50 -14.04 -2.91
N VAL A 540 1.57 -14.38 -2.17
CA VAL A 540 2.86 -14.79 -2.73
C VAL A 540 3.26 -16.20 -2.29
N THR A 541 3.72 -16.38 -1.04
CA THR A 541 4.47 -17.58 -0.64
C THR A 541 3.61 -18.86 -0.58
N SER A 542 2.38 -18.81 -0.04
CA SER A 542 1.51 -19.98 0.05
C SER A 542 1.14 -20.59 -1.32
N ARG A 543 1.26 -19.80 -2.37
CA ARG A 543 0.97 -20.22 -3.74
C ARG A 543 2.19 -20.83 -4.40
N THR A 544 3.35 -20.18 -4.27
CA THR A 544 4.60 -20.64 -4.87
C THR A 544 5.11 -21.94 -4.24
N GLU A 545 4.89 -22.14 -2.93
CA GLU A 545 5.12 -23.42 -2.25
C GLU A 545 4.33 -24.60 -2.87
N LYS A 546 3.19 -24.30 -3.51
CA LYS A 546 2.36 -25.28 -4.25
C LYS A 546 2.69 -25.36 -5.74
N GLY A 547 3.75 -24.74 -6.21
CA GLY A 547 4.12 -24.65 -7.62
C GLY A 547 3.20 -23.74 -8.45
N ASN A 548 2.42 -22.88 -7.83
CA ASN A 548 1.53 -21.92 -8.51
C ASN A 548 2.15 -20.54 -8.56
N ALA A 549 1.84 -19.79 -9.63
CA ALA A 549 2.27 -18.40 -9.73
C ALA A 549 1.75 -17.51 -8.59
N PRO A 550 2.52 -16.50 -8.13
CA PRO A 550 2.05 -15.47 -7.21
C PRO A 550 0.80 -14.78 -7.76
N MET A 551 -0.03 -14.25 -6.86
CA MET A 551 -1.27 -13.56 -7.20
C MET A 551 -0.99 -12.08 -7.49
N THR A 552 -1.49 -11.58 -8.63
CA THR A 552 -1.52 -10.13 -8.91
C THR A 552 -2.86 -9.55 -8.51
N LEU A 553 -2.91 -8.25 -8.23
CA LEU A 553 -4.16 -7.56 -7.89
C LEU A 553 -5.21 -7.74 -9.00
N LEU A 554 -4.78 -7.56 -10.25
CA LEU A 554 -5.68 -7.75 -11.41
C LEU A 554 -6.26 -9.17 -11.44
N SER A 555 -5.39 -10.19 -11.28
CA SER A 555 -5.86 -11.58 -11.29
C SER A 555 -6.75 -11.91 -10.09
N PHE A 556 -6.53 -11.27 -8.93
CA PHE A 556 -7.40 -11.38 -7.75
C PHE A 556 -8.80 -10.81 -8.04
N ILE A 557 -8.86 -9.57 -8.57
CA ILE A 557 -10.12 -8.91 -8.93
C ILE A 557 -10.87 -9.72 -10.00
N VAL A 558 -10.18 -10.13 -11.07
CA VAL A 558 -10.76 -10.97 -12.14
C VAL A 558 -11.31 -12.26 -11.56
N THR A 559 -10.60 -12.91 -10.65
CA THR A 559 -11.06 -14.13 -9.99
C THR A 559 -12.37 -13.88 -9.23
N ILE A 560 -12.42 -12.85 -8.37
CA ILE A 560 -13.64 -12.52 -7.61
C ILE A 560 -14.80 -12.22 -8.55
N VAL A 561 -14.61 -11.35 -9.53
CA VAL A 561 -15.67 -10.93 -10.47
C VAL A 561 -16.18 -12.12 -11.26
N THR A 562 -15.28 -12.97 -11.78
CA THR A 562 -15.65 -14.16 -12.58
C THR A 562 -16.43 -15.18 -11.74
N PHE A 563 -15.94 -15.51 -10.53
CA PHE A 563 -16.64 -16.47 -9.67
C PHE A 563 -17.97 -15.92 -9.18
N THR A 564 -18.05 -14.64 -8.81
CA THR A 564 -19.31 -13.99 -8.41
C THR A 564 -20.31 -14.02 -9.55
N THR A 565 -19.90 -13.66 -10.76
CA THR A 565 -20.76 -13.70 -11.96
C THR A 565 -21.23 -15.13 -12.23
N PHE A 566 -20.32 -16.12 -12.17
CA PHE A 566 -20.67 -17.53 -12.35
C PHE A 566 -21.72 -18.02 -11.33
N ILE A 567 -21.54 -17.67 -10.05
CA ILE A 567 -22.46 -18.04 -8.95
C ILE A 567 -23.81 -17.37 -9.15
N VAL A 568 -23.83 -16.07 -9.41
CA VAL A 568 -25.06 -15.30 -9.61
C VAL A 568 -25.85 -15.83 -10.81
N LEU A 569 -25.20 -16.03 -11.96
CA LEU A 569 -25.85 -16.60 -13.14
C LEU A 569 -26.32 -18.05 -12.90
N GLY A 570 -25.53 -18.86 -12.19
CA GLY A 570 -25.89 -20.22 -11.80
C GLY A 570 -27.15 -20.26 -10.94
N ILE A 571 -27.28 -19.38 -9.96
CA ILE A 571 -28.47 -19.26 -9.10
C ILE A 571 -29.67 -18.78 -9.93
N LEU A 572 -29.53 -17.69 -10.70
CA LEU A 572 -30.60 -17.14 -11.53
C LEU A 572 -31.16 -18.17 -12.51
N LEU A 573 -30.26 -18.85 -13.26
CA LEU A 573 -30.66 -19.88 -14.20
C LEU A 573 -31.24 -21.12 -13.49
N SER A 574 -30.79 -21.44 -12.27
CA SER A 574 -31.41 -22.49 -11.46
C SER A 574 -32.85 -22.14 -11.09
N ILE A 575 -33.10 -20.90 -10.65
CA ILE A 575 -34.45 -20.43 -10.31
C ILE A 575 -35.35 -20.47 -11.55
N ILE A 576 -34.90 -19.84 -12.65
CA ILE A 576 -35.67 -19.83 -13.91
C ILE A 576 -35.96 -21.26 -14.39
N GLY A 577 -34.94 -22.12 -14.40
CA GLY A 577 -35.07 -23.49 -14.85
C GLY A 577 -36.04 -24.33 -13.99
N LEU A 578 -36.00 -24.18 -12.66
CA LEU A 578 -36.92 -24.85 -11.74
C LEU A 578 -38.37 -24.34 -11.90
N MET A 579 -38.55 -23.01 -12.07
CA MET A 579 -39.86 -22.43 -12.35
C MET A 579 -40.46 -22.98 -13.67
N TRP A 580 -39.63 -22.99 -14.75
CA TRP A 580 -40.08 -23.51 -16.07
C TRP A 580 -40.34 -25.01 -16.05
N LYS A 581 -39.56 -25.78 -15.24
CA LYS A 581 -39.84 -27.21 -15.01
C LYS A 581 -41.14 -27.43 -14.24
N TRP A 582 -41.38 -26.66 -13.19
CA TRP A 582 -42.61 -26.75 -12.37
C TRP A 582 -43.86 -26.37 -13.15
N THR A 583 -43.82 -25.30 -13.98
CA THR A 583 -44.90 -24.86 -14.84
C THR A 583 -45.09 -25.71 -16.11
N GLY A 584 -44.23 -26.70 -16.36
CA GLY A 584 -44.28 -27.55 -17.55
C GLY A 584 -43.75 -26.89 -18.83
N LEU A 585 -43.26 -25.65 -18.77
CA LEU A 585 -42.70 -24.91 -19.92
C LEU A 585 -41.46 -25.61 -20.55
N MET A 586 -40.72 -26.36 -19.76
CA MET A 586 -39.59 -27.20 -20.25
C MET A 586 -40.00 -28.34 -21.15
N LYS A 587 -41.28 -28.73 -21.21
CA LYS A 587 -41.78 -29.72 -22.13
C LYS A 587 -41.96 -29.17 -23.55
N ILE A 588 -41.99 -27.85 -23.71
CA ILE A 588 -42.11 -27.18 -25.00
C ILE A 588 -40.74 -27.07 -25.63
N PRO A 589 -40.47 -27.72 -26.79
CA PRO A 589 -39.13 -27.77 -27.41
C PRO A 589 -38.49 -26.41 -27.66
N ALA A 590 -39.29 -25.43 -28.12
CA ALA A 590 -38.81 -24.06 -28.35
C ALA A 590 -38.33 -23.39 -27.06
N LEU A 591 -39.06 -23.52 -25.95
CA LEU A 591 -38.68 -22.91 -24.65
C LEU A 591 -37.49 -23.65 -24.05
N LYS A 592 -37.42 -24.99 -24.15
CA LYS A 592 -36.21 -25.72 -23.75
C LYS A 592 -35.00 -25.25 -24.54
N TYR A 593 -35.12 -25.04 -25.83
CA TYR A 593 -34.04 -24.49 -26.67
C TYR A 593 -33.63 -23.07 -26.22
N ILE A 594 -34.57 -22.18 -25.96
CA ILE A 594 -34.29 -20.82 -25.43
C ILE A 594 -33.52 -20.91 -24.11
N PHE A 595 -33.90 -21.84 -23.24
CA PHE A 595 -33.16 -22.02 -21.96
C PHE A 595 -31.70 -22.45 -22.19
N HIS A 596 -31.43 -23.33 -23.12
CA HIS A 596 -30.07 -23.70 -23.53
C HIS A 596 -29.31 -22.54 -24.19
N VAL A 597 -30.00 -21.67 -24.94
CA VAL A 597 -29.44 -20.42 -25.48
C VAL A 597 -29.01 -19.48 -24.34
N LEU A 598 -29.83 -19.34 -23.28
CA LEU A 598 -29.46 -18.54 -22.09
C LEU A 598 -28.21 -19.15 -21.41
N ILE A 599 -28.14 -20.45 -21.23
CA ILE A 599 -26.95 -21.13 -20.67
C ILE A 599 -25.72 -20.84 -21.51
N LYS A 600 -25.80 -21.03 -22.85
CA LYS A 600 -24.70 -20.75 -23.79
C LYS A 600 -24.17 -19.33 -23.63
N TYR A 601 -25.04 -18.31 -23.62
CA TYR A 601 -24.62 -16.92 -23.54
C TYR A 601 -24.10 -16.57 -22.13
N SER A 602 -24.63 -17.20 -21.06
CA SER A 602 -24.11 -17.09 -19.71
C SER A 602 -22.67 -17.62 -19.61
N CYS A 603 -22.38 -18.78 -20.21
CA CYS A 603 -21.03 -19.30 -20.31
C CYS A 603 -20.09 -18.36 -21.09
N LYS A 604 -20.56 -17.81 -22.23
CA LYS A 604 -19.80 -16.82 -23.01
C LYS A 604 -19.54 -15.53 -22.22
N LEU A 605 -20.51 -15.05 -21.43
CA LEU A 605 -20.36 -13.87 -20.60
C LEU A 605 -19.29 -14.09 -19.53
N VAL A 606 -19.31 -15.24 -18.84
CA VAL A 606 -18.27 -15.58 -17.84
C VAL A 606 -16.88 -15.62 -18.47
N LEU A 607 -16.75 -16.20 -19.67
CA LEU A 607 -15.47 -16.22 -20.39
C LEU A 607 -15.04 -14.81 -20.86
N TRP A 608 -15.97 -13.97 -21.29
CA TRP A 608 -15.70 -12.61 -21.73
C TRP A 608 -15.25 -11.70 -20.57
N ILE A 609 -15.81 -11.88 -19.37
CA ILE A 609 -15.40 -11.17 -18.15
C ILE A 609 -13.98 -11.59 -17.70
N THR A 610 -13.42 -12.65 -18.26
CA THR A 610 -12.06 -13.12 -17.99
C THR A 610 -11.11 -12.66 -19.11
N PRO A 611 -10.72 -11.38 -19.19
CA PRO A 611 -10.02 -10.82 -20.35
C PRO A 611 -8.59 -11.35 -20.51
N THR A 612 -8.08 -12.04 -19.51
CA THR A 612 -6.73 -12.65 -19.49
C THR A 612 -6.70 -14.05 -20.11
N ALA A 613 -7.86 -14.62 -20.49
CA ALA A 613 -7.96 -15.94 -21.10
C ALA A 613 -8.32 -15.82 -22.60
N HIS A 614 -7.41 -16.27 -23.45
CA HIS A 614 -7.58 -16.26 -24.90
C HIS A 614 -7.74 -17.66 -25.45
N PHE A 615 -8.75 -17.89 -26.30
CA PHE A 615 -9.04 -19.22 -26.83
C PHE A 615 -9.05 -19.21 -28.35
N LYS A 616 -8.33 -20.18 -28.92
CA LYS A 616 -8.32 -20.44 -30.37
C LYS A 616 -9.10 -21.72 -30.66
N ASN A 617 -10.07 -21.63 -31.56
CA ASN A 617 -10.88 -22.77 -32.01
C ASN A 617 -10.38 -23.24 -33.38
N ILE A 618 -10.15 -24.55 -33.51
CA ILE A 618 -9.67 -25.20 -34.73
C ILE A 618 -10.64 -26.33 -35.05
N GLY A 619 -10.94 -26.54 -36.33
CA GLY A 619 -11.69 -27.68 -36.81
C GLY A 619 -13.17 -27.75 -36.36
N LEU A 620 -13.80 -26.65 -35.95
CA LEU A 620 -15.19 -26.64 -35.47
C LEU A 620 -16.20 -27.15 -36.55
N THR A 621 -15.86 -27.07 -37.83
CA THR A 621 -16.64 -27.60 -38.95
C THR A 621 -16.73 -29.15 -38.93
N ASN A 622 -15.85 -29.80 -38.17
CA ASN A 622 -15.90 -31.28 -38.02
C ASN A 622 -17.05 -31.71 -37.08
N ILE A 623 -17.64 -30.80 -36.31
CA ILE A 623 -18.83 -31.08 -35.50
C ILE A 623 -20.07 -30.71 -36.31
N ASN A 624 -20.83 -31.70 -36.73
CA ASN A 624 -22.10 -31.46 -37.39
C ASN A 624 -23.25 -31.36 -36.37
N TRP A 625 -23.72 -30.16 -36.12
CA TRP A 625 -24.78 -29.88 -35.14
C TRP A 625 -26.17 -30.34 -35.57
N ASP A 626 -26.37 -30.65 -36.88
CA ASP A 626 -27.62 -31.18 -37.40
C ASP A 626 -27.66 -32.73 -37.32
N ARG A 627 -26.51 -33.34 -37.07
CA ARG A 627 -26.40 -34.78 -36.78
C ARG A 627 -25.90 -34.98 -35.34
N PRO A 628 -26.83 -35.10 -34.36
CA PRO A 628 -26.47 -35.27 -32.98
C PRO A 628 -25.55 -36.45 -32.73
N GLY A 629 -24.62 -36.34 -31.78
CA GLY A 629 -23.68 -37.42 -31.45
C GLY A 629 -23.05 -37.23 -30.07
N ILE A 630 -22.05 -38.07 -29.81
CA ILE A 630 -21.29 -38.02 -28.54
C ILE A 630 -20.04 -37.17 -28.74
N ILE A 631 -19.96 -36.01 -28.08
CA ILE A 631 -18.74 -35.19 -28.04
C ILE A 631 -17.86 -35.72 -26.92
N VAL A 632 -16.65 -36.15 -27.26
CA VAL A 632 -15.66 -36.69 -26.32
C VAL A 632 -14.52 -35.70 -26.19
N SER A 633 -14.28 -35.21 -24.99
CA SER A 633 -13.19 -34.23 -24.73
C SER A 633 -12.33 -34.66 -23.54
N ASN A 634 -11.06 -34.34 -23.57
CA ASN A 634 -10.21 -34.38 -22.37
C ASN A 634 -10.63 -33.33 -21.35
N HIS A 635 -10.33 -33.56 -20.08
CA HIS A 635 -10.78 -32.71 -18.97
C HIS A 635 -9.62 -32.12 -18.20
N LEU A 636 -9.38 -30.83 -18.36
CA LEU A 636 -8.29 -30.07 -17.75
C LEU A 636 -8.75 -29.25 -16.56
N THR A 637 -9.85 -28.50 -16.71
CA THR A 637 -10.32 -27.47 -15.75
C THR A 637 -11.85 -27.34 -15.79
N HIS A 638 -12.39 -26.50 -14.92
CA HIS A 638 -13.81 -26.08 -14.99
C HIS A 638 -14.09 -25.15 -16.19
N ILE A 639 -13.08 -24.50 -16.75
CA ILE A 639 -13.21 -23.63 -17.93
C ILE A 639 -13.60 -24.46 -19.16
N ASP A 640 -13.23 -25.73 -19.23
CA ASP A 640 -13.56 -26.65 -20.33
C ASP A 640 -15.07 -26.72 -20.60
N LEU A 641 -15.85 -26.81 -19.53
CA LEU A 641 -17.31 -26.78 -19.59
C LEU A 641 -17.85 -25.49 -20.19
N LEU A 642 -17.32 -24.35 -19.74
CA LEU A 642 -17.74 -23.04 -20.24
C LEU A 642 -17.43 -22.87 -21.72
N LEU A 643 -16.24 -23.35 -22.14
CA LEU A 643 -15.80 -23.34 -23.54
C LEU A 643 -16.71 -24.16 -24.42
N LEU A 644 -16.93 -25.43 -24.04
CA LEU A 644 -17.68 -26.39 -24.86
C LEU A 644 -19.18 -26.06 -24.90
N ILE A 645 -19.81 -25.73 -23.75
CA ILE A 645 -21.22 -25.31 -23.69
C ILE A 645 -21.42 -23.98 -24.45
N GLY A 646 -20.44 -23.09 -24.41
CA GLY A 646 -20.44 -21.85 -25.15
C GLY A 646 -20.42 -21.99 -26.67
N LEU A 647 -20.09 -23.20 -27.22
CA LEU A 647 -20.08 -23.41 -28.67
C LEU A 647 -21.51 -23.44 -29.27
N HIS A 648 -22.39 -24.30 -28.75
CA HIS A 648 -23.71 -24.50 -29.36
C HIS A 648 -24.78 -24.76 -28.28
N PRO A 649 -26.03 -24.29 -28.45
CA PRO A 649 -27.09 -24.51 -27.47
C PRO A 649 -27.64 -25.95 -27.45
N LYS A 650 -27.49 -26.70 -28.52
CA LYS A 650 -27.95 -28.12 -28.58
C LYS A 650 -26.89 -29.07 -27.99
N LEU A 651 -26.46 -28.78 -26.72
CA LEU A 651 -25.45 -29.57 -26.01
C LEU A 651 -25.96 -29.91 -24.61
N VAL A 652 -25.96 -31.18 -24.25
CA VAL A 652 -26.29 -31.71 -22.94
C VAL A 652 -25.03 -32.38 -22.37
N VAL A 653 -24.75 -32.17 -21.09
CA VAL A 653 -23.53 -32.70 -20.45
C VAL A 653 -23.84 -33.89 -19.59
N MET A 654 -23.04 -34.95 -19.71
CA MET A 654 -23.07 -36.05 -18.76
C MET A 654 -22.32 -35.67 -17.49
N THR A 655 -23.00 -35.71 -16.33
CA THR A 655 -22.49 -35.19 -15.07
C THR A 655 -22.37 -36.23 -13.98
N ASN A 656 -21.50 -35.99 -12.99
CA ASN A 656 -21.42 -36.80 -11.79
C ASN A 656 -22.44 -36.34 -10.71
N SER A 657 -22.60 -37.13 -9.64
CA SER A 657 -23.55 -36.87 -8.57
C SER A 657 -23.33 -35.54 -7.87
N TRP A 658 -22.08 -35.13 -7.69
CA TRP A 658 -21.75 -33.86 -7.03
C TRP A 658 -22.23 -32.63 -7.84
N VAL A 659 -22.03 -32.65 -9.16
CA VAL A 659 -22.48 -31.57 -10.06
C VAL A 659 -24.00 -31.53 -10.13
N TYR A 660 -24.65 -32.71 -10.26
CA TYR A 660 -26.09 -32.85 -10.39
C TYR A 660 -26.88 -32.37 -9.15
N ASN A 661 -26.27 -32.54 -7.95
CA ASN A 661 -26.88 -32.19 -6.67
C ASN A 661 -26.31 -30.86 -6.07
N ASN A 662 -25.53 -30.11 -6.84
CA ASN A 662 -24.91 -28.90 -6.35
C ASN A 662 -25.97 -27.84 -5.96
N PRO A 663 -25.91 -27.18 -4.78
CA PRO A 663 -26.92 -26.21 -4.33
C PRO A 663 -26.99 -24.94 -5.20
N VAL A 664 -25.91 -24.56 -5.83
CA VAL A 664 -25.82 -23.31 -6.64
C VAL A 664 -26.38 -23.51 -8.05
N TYR A 665 -25.93 -24.52 -8.75
CA TYR A 665 -26.25 -24.74 -10.18
C TYR A 665 -26.90 -26.10 -10.47
N GLY A 666 -27.12 -26.96 -9.47
CA GLY A 666 -27.80 -28.25 -9.67
C GLY A 666 -29.24 -28.10 -10.16
N GLY A 667 -29.93 -27.02 -9.78
CA GLY A 667 -31.25 -26.68 -10.32
C GLY A 667 -31.21 -26.45 -11.83
N LEU A 668 -30.25 -25.67 -12.30
CA LEU A 668 -29.95 -25.48 -13.73
C LEU A 668 -29.67 -26.81 -14.45
N VAL A 669 -28.76 -27.63 -13.89
CA VAL A 669 -28.35 -28.91 -14.47
C VAL A 669 -29.53 -29.83 -14.68
N ARG A 670 -30.39 -29.99 -13.65
CA ARG A 670 -31.59 -30.81 -13.73
C ARG A 670 -32.68 -30.25 -14.66
N ALA A 671 -32.82 -28.92 -14.73
CA ALA A 671 -33.77 -28.27 -15.62
C ALA A 671 -33.35 -28.37 -17.09
N ALA A 672 -32.05 -28.20 -17.36
CA ALA A 672 -31.48 -28.36 -18.70
C ALA A 672 -31.49 -29.81 -19.23
N GLY A 673 -31.86 -30.80 -18.41
CA GLY A 673 -31.89 -32.22 -18.82
C GLY A 673 -30.50 -32.83 -18.97
N TYR A 674 -29.51 -32.35 -18.19
CA TYR A 674 -28.18 -32.97 -18.20
C TYR A 674 -28.25 -34.38 -17.63
N LEU A 675 -27.43 -35.29 -18.18
CA LEU A 675 -27.52 -36.72 -17.92
C LEU A 675 -26.76 -37.10 -16.63
N PRO A 676 -27.42 -37.83 -15.69
CA PRO A 676 -26.78 -38.31 -14.46
C PRO A 676 -25.94 -39.58 -14.75
N GLY A 677 -24.63 -39.41 -15.04
CA GLY A 677 -23.71 -40.47 -15.37
C GLY A 677 -23.43 -41.50 -14.26
N PHE A 678 -24.12 -41.43 -13.13
CA PHE A 678 -24.01 -42.32 -11.97
C PHE A 678 -25.22 -43.25 -11.81
N GLU A 679 -26.22 -43.17 -12.70
CA GLU A 679 -27.34 -44.07 -12.75
C GLU A 679 -26.99 -45.41 -13.48
N GLY A 680 -27.87 -46.38 -13.40
CA GLY A 680 -27.67 -47.67 -14.08
C GLY A 680 -27.61 -47.57 -15.61
N THR A 681 -26.91 -48.50 -16.26
CA THR A 681 -26.61 -48.46 -17.70
C THR A 681 -27.89 -48.33 -18.56
N ASP A 682 -28.94 -49.08 -18.27
CA ASP A 682 -30.19 -49.06 -19.08
C ASP A 682 -30.88 -47.68 -19.01
N SER A 683 -30.96 -47.10 -17.81
CA SER A 683 -31.53 -45.74 -17.59
C SER A 683 -30.76 -44.69 -18.36
N ILE A 684 -29.43 -44.78 -18.39
CA ILE A 684 -28.58 -43.82 -19.11
C ILE A 684 -28.76 -43.96 -20.62
N VAL A 685 -28.84 -45.16 -21.15
CA VAL A 685 -29.08 -45.42 -22.60
C VAL A 685 -30.43 -44.85 -23.04
N GLU A 686 -31.51 -45.08 -22.27
CA GLU A 686 -32.84 -44.54 -22.56
C GLU A 686 -32.85 -43.01 -22.60
N LYS A 687 -32.32 -42.37 -21.54
CA LYS A 687 -32.20 -40.91 -21.47
C LYS A 687 -31.29 -40.30 -22.54
N ALA A 688 -30.23 -41.00 -22.90
CA ALA A 688 -29.33 -40.60 -23.98
C ALA A 688 -30.03 -40.69 -25.34
N ARG A 689 -30.82 -41.74 -25.59
CA ARG A 689 -31.63 -41.89 -26.83
C ARG A 689 -32.64 -40.75 -26.94
N GLU A 690 -33.43 -40.46 -25.90
CA GLU A 690 -34.36 -39.33 -25.87
C GLU A 690 -33.65 -38.00 -26.14
N THR A 691 -32.45 -37.82 -25.63
CA THR A 691 -31.66 -36.60 -25.81
C THR A 691 -31.22 -36.44 -27.25
N ILE A 692 -30.74 -37.49 -27.87
CA ILE A 692 -30.32 -37.53 -29.29
C ILE A 692 -31.52 -37.31 -30.21
N ASP A 693 -32.67 -37.99 -29.96
CA ASP A 693 -33.90 -37.85 -30.74
C ASP A 693 -34.48 -36.44 -30.67
N GLN A 694 -34.26 -35.70 -29.57
CA GLN A 694 -34.59 -34.28 -29.45
C GLN A 694 -33.60 -33.36 -30.20
N GLY A 695 -32.56 -33.90 -30.84
CA GLY A 695 -31.59 -33.13 -31.62
C GLY A 695 -30.43 -32.52 -30.79
N TYR A 696 -30.19 -33.05 -29.58
CA TYR A 696 -29.09 -32.59 -28.74
C TYR A 696 -27.90 -33.56 -28.77
N SER A 697 -26.68 -33.07 -28.88
CA SER A 697 -25.45 -33.84 -28.72
C SER A 697 -25.09 -33.98 -27.23
N ILE A 698 -24.41 -35.04 -26.86
CA ILE A 698 -24.04 -35.35 -25.47
C ILE A 698 -22.55 -35.16 -25.29
N LEU A 699 -22.16 -34.24 -24.41
CA LEU A 699 -20.77 -34.01 -24.02
C LEU A 699 -20.37 -34.93 -22.88
N VAL A 700 -19.28 -35.69 -23.09
CA VAL A 700 -18.72 -36.58 -22.09
C VAL A 700 -17.23 -36.32 -21.93
N PHE A 701 -16.79 -36.26 -20.67
CA PHE A 701 -15.37 -36.28 -20.30
C PHE A 701 -15.01 -37.73 -19.87
N PRO A 702 -14.45 -38.53 -20.75
CA PRO A 702 -14.31 -39.97 -20.46
C PRO A 702 -13.20 -40.28 -19.45
N GLU A 703 -12.40 -39.29 -19.02
CA GLU A 703 -11.42 -39.43 -17.95
C GLU A 703 -12.06 -39.48 -16.55
N GLY A 704 -13.32 -39.05 -16.40
CA GLY A 704 -14.07 -39.01 -15.15
C GLY A 704 -13.54 -38.02 -14.10
N THR A 705 -12.36 -37.44 -14.30
CA THR A 705 -11.75 -36.44 -13.42
C THR A 705 -10.79 -35.52 -14.17
N ARG A 706 -10.59 -34.30 -13.71
CA ARG A 706 -9.64 -33.33 -14.29
C ARG A 706 -8.20 -33.83 -14.19
N SER A 707 -7.41 -33.62 -15.23
CA SER A 707 -5.97 -33.83 -15.24
C SER A 707 -5.25 -32.81 -14.35
N ILE A 708 -4.14 -33.20 -13.71
CA ILE A 708 -3.27 -32.30 -12.93
C ILE A 708 -2.09 -31.84 -13.78
N ASP A 709 -1.55 -32.76 -14.59
CA ASP A 709 -0.35 -32.63 -15.42
C ASP A 709 -0.64 -32.19 -16.87
N GLY A 710 -1.88 -31.92 -17.21
CA GLY A 710 -2.31 -31.55 -18.56
C GLY A 710 -2.37 -32.74 -19.55
N LYS A 711 -1.93 -33.95 -19.17
CA LYS A 711 -1.94 -35.13 -20.01
C LYS A 711 -3.29 -35.83 -20.00
N ILE A 712 -3.67 -36.44 -21.13
CA ILE A 712 -4.90 -37.24 -21.25
C ILE A 712 -4.73 -38.56 -20.51
N LYS A 713 -5.62 -38.84 -19.56
CA LYS A 713 -5.68 -40.11 -18.82
C LYS A 713 -6.37 -41.22 -19.60
N ARG A 714 -6.43 -42.40 -19.01
CA ARG A 714 -7.18 -43.49 -19.55
C ARG A 714 -8.67 -43.12 -19.61
N PHE A 715 -9.33 -43.46 -20.73
CA PHE A 715 -10.75 -43.27 -20.94
C PHE A 715 -11.59 -44.42 -20.36
N HIS A 716 -12.70 -44.05 -19.73
CA HIS A 716 -13.80 -44.91 -19.41
C HIS A 716 -14.59 -45.23 -20.68
N LYS A 717 -15.12 -46.45 -20.79
CA LYS A 717 -15.74 -46.97 -22.00
C LYS A 717 -17.15 -46.45 -22.27
N GLY A 718 -17.83 -45.84 -21.27
CA GLY A 718 -19.25 -45.49 -21.30
C GLY A 718 -19.67 -44.62 -22.48
N ALA A 719 -18.87 -43.61 -22.83
CA ALA A 719 -19.18 -42.73 -23.97
C ALA A 719 -19.16 -43.48 -25.31
N PHE A 720 -18.22 -44.40 -25.47
CA PHE A 720 -18.03 -45.18 -26.69
C PHE A 720 -19.06 -46.31 -26.80
N PHE A 721 -19.48 -46.89 -25.69
CA PHE A 721 -20.61 -47.81 -25.60
C PHE A 721 -21.91 -47.12 -26.03
N LEU A 722 -22.20 -45.92 -25.50
CA LEU A 722 -23.37 -45.16 -25.90
C LEU A 722 -23.37 -44.80 -27.39
N ALA A 723 -22.23 -44.45 -27.96
CA ALA A 723 -22.12 -44.12 -29.39
C ALA A 723 -22.39 -45.36 -30.26
N GLU A 724 -21.94 -46.57 -29.87
CA GLU A 724 -22.21 -47.84 -30.56
C GLU A 724 -23.67 -48.24 -30.42
N GLU A 725 -24.26 -48.16 -29.22
CA GLU A 725 -25.62 -48.59 -28.92
C GLU A 725 -26.67 -47.70 -29.61
N LEU A 726 -26.42 -46.40 -29.65
CA LEU A 726 -27.29 -45.43 -30.28
C LEU A 726 -27.04 -45.23 -31.78
N ASP A 727 -25.97 -45.84 -32.32
CA ASP A 727 -25.50 -45.67 -33.71
C ASP A 727 -25.31 -44.23 -34.14
N VAL A 728 -24.60 -43.44 -33.28
CA VAL A 728 -24.37 -42.01 -33.48
C VAL A 728 -22.87 -41.69 -33.60
N PRO A 729 -22.50 -40.61 -34.30
CA PRO A 729 -21.10 -40.24 -34.44
C PRO A 729 -20.46 -39.79 -33.10
N ILE A 730 -19.15 -40.05 -32.99
CA ILE A 730 -18.27 -39.57 -31.97
C ILE A 730 -17.55 -38.34 -32.53
N TYR A 731 -17.58 -37.22 -31.82
CA TYR A 731 -16.85 -35.98 -32.15
C TYR A 731 -15.70 -35.79 -31.12
N PRO A 732 -14.46 -36.21 -31.43
CA PRO A 732 -13.34 -36.03 -30.55
C PRO A 732 -12.91 -34.54 -30.52
N VAL A 733 -12.72 -34.00 -29.33
CA VAL A 733 -12.26 -32.62 -29.13
C VAL A 733 -11.07 -32.62 -28.18
N VAL A 734 -9.95 -32.05 -28.61
CA VAL A 734 -8.73 -31.94 -27.79
C VAL A 734 -8.58 -30.50 -27.29
N LEU A 735 -8.50 -30.35 -25.98
CA LEU A 735 -8.23 -29.11 -25.28
C LEU A 735 -6.76 -29.07 -24.88
N HIS A 736 -6.10 -27.94 -25.13
CA HIS A 736 -4.70 -27.67 -24.75
C HIS A 736 -4.56 -26.28 -24.08
N GLY A 737 -3.67 -26.12 -23.10
CA GLY A 737 -3.28 -24.85 -22.47
C GLY A 737 -4.30 -24.28 -21.47
N VAL A 738 -5.52 -24.80 -21.40
CA VAL A 738 -6.59 -24.30 -20.52
C VAL A 738 -6.29 -24.54 -19.03
N ASN A 739 -5.53 -25.60 -18.71
CA ASN A 739 -5.09 -25.95 -17.35
C ASN A 739 -4.19 -24.86 -16.71
N VAL A 740 -3.48 -24.09 -17.51
CA VAL A 740 -2.67 -22.96 -17.03
C VAL A 740 -3.56 -21.89 -16.41
N GLY A 741 -4.75 -21.65 -16.97
CA GLY A 741 -5.69 -20.62 -16.51
C GLY A 741 -6.32 -20.93 -15.16
N LEU A 742 -6.66 -22.20 -14.90
CA LEU A 742 -7.25 -22.64 -13.63
C LEU A 742 -6.79 -24.07 -13.31
N THR A 743 -5.67 -24.19 -12.63
CA THR A 743 -5.08 -25.48 -12.26
C THR A 743 -5.99 -26.24 -11.28
N LYS A 744 -6.04 -27.57 -11.36
CA LYS A 744 -6.80 -28.38 -10.40
C LYS A 744 -6.27 -28.18 -8.97
N GLY A 745 -7.17 -27.81 -8.06
CA GLY A 745 -6.81 -27.48 -6.66
C GLY A 745 -6.49 -26.01 -6.41
N ASP A 746 -6.32 -25.21 -7.45
CA ASP A 746 -6.22 -23.75 -7.37
C ASP A 746 -7.60 -23.12 -7.65
N GLN A 747 -7.96 -22.08 -6.87
CA GLN A 747 -9.22 -21.34 -7.05
C GLN A 747 -8.98 -19.98 -7.70
N HIS A 748 -7.76 -19.75 -8.21
CA HIS A 748 -7.34 -18.48 -8.74
C HIS A 748 -7.22 -18.54 -10.27
N ILE A 749 -7.89 -17.62 -10.95
CA ILE A 749 -7.88 -17.52 -12.42
C ILE A 749 -6.63 -16.77 -12.85
N LYS A 750 -5.85 -17.41 -13.74
CA LYS A 750 -4.61 -16.88 -14.32
C LYS A 750 -4.82 -16.58 -15.79
N SER A 751 -3.94 -15.75 -16.37
CA SER A 751 -3.91 -15.63 -17.83
C SER A 751 -3.53 -16.96 -18.48
N CYS A 752 -4.19 -17.28 -19.57
CA CYS A 752 -3.89 -18.49 -20.35
C CYS A 752 -4.23 -18.30 -21.84
N THR A 753 -3.50 -19.04 -22.67
CA THR A 753 -3.83 -19.22 -24.08
C THR A 753 -4.25 -20.65 -24.29
N GLY A 754 -5.54 -20.88 -24.54
CA GLY A 754 -6.10 -22.21 -24.73
C GLY A 754 -6.39 -22.49 -26.22
N THR A 755 -6.27 -23.75 -26.63
CA THR A 755 -6.66 -24.22 -27.95
C THR A 755 -7.71 -25.30 -27.80
N LEU A 756 -8.80 -25.18 -28.57
CA LEU A 756 -9.82 -26.22 -28.76
C LEU A 756 -9.70 -26.72 -30.19
N ASN A 757 -9.36 -28.00 -30.35
CA ASN A 757 -9.25 -28.65 -31.66
C ASN A 757 -10.28 -29.77 -31.81
N ALA A 758 -11.27 -29.56 -32.67
CA ALA A 758 -12.25 -30.58 -33.01
C ALA A 758 -11.71 -31.46 -34.18
N LEU A 759 -11.58 -32.74 -33.93
CA LEU A 759 -11.08 -33.72 -34.90
C LEU A 759 -12.20 -34.25 -35.80
N PRO A 760 -11.88 -34.90 -36.93
CA PRO A 760 -12.90 -35.52 -37.80
C PRO A 760 -13.82 -36.49 -37.03
N ALA A 761 -15.10 -36.45 -37.39
CA ALA A 761 -16.10 -37.32 -36.79
C ALA A 761 -15.80 -38.79 -37.07
N ILE A 762 -16.02 -39.65 -36.08
CA ILE A 762 -15.84 -41.11 -36.16
C ILE A 762 -17.21 -41.76 -35.99
N ASN A 763 -17.62 -42.63 -36.89
CA ASN A 763 -18.90 -43.33 -36.73
C ASN A 763 -18.90 -44.24 -35.47
N GLY A 764 -19.97 -44.27 -34.69
CA GLY A 764 -20.10 -45.05 -33.47
C GLY A 764 -19.83 -46.54 -33.66
N ARG A 765 -20.08 -47.12 -34.86
CA ARG A 765 -19.86 -48.51 -35.22
C ARG A 765 -18.69 -48.73 -36.19
N ASP A 766 -17.83 -47.74 -36.38
CA ASP A 766 -16.71 -47.83 -37.33
C ASP A 766 -15.68 -48.86 -36.90
N THR A 767 -15.61 -49.98 -37.64
CA THR A 767 -14.70 -51.08 -37.37
C THR A 767 -13.23 -50.76 -37.67
N SER A 768 -12.95 -49.74 -38.47
CA SER A 768 -11.57 -49.28 -38.76
C SER A 768 -10.88 -48.79 -37.49
N TRP A 769 -11.65 -48.34 -36.52
CA TRP A 769 -11.17 -47.92 -35.17
C TRP A 769 -11.21 -49.05 -34.14
N GLY A 770 -11.68 -50.23 -34.52
CA GLY A 770 -11.74 -51.43 -33.67
C GLY A 770 -13.10 -52.14 -33.72
N GLU A 771 -13.08 -53.49 -33.65
CA GLU A 771 -14.26 -54.35 -33.73
C GLU A 771 -15.30 -54.13 -32.61
N SER A 772 -14.86 -53.61 -31.45
CA SER A 772 -15.75 -53.34 -30.32
C SER A 772 -15.51 -51.93 -29.74
N TYR A 773 -16.52 -51.40 -29.08
CA TYR A 773 -16.37 -50.10 -28.36
C TYR A 773 -15.18 -50.10 -27.39
N THR A 774 -14.78 -51.23 -26.84
CA THR A 774 -13.62 -51.37 -25.94
C THR A 774 -12.30 -51.12 -26.67
N ILE A 775 -12.11 -51.67 -27.88
CA ILE A 775 -10.90 -51.45 -28.69
C ILE A 775 -10.92 -50.04 -29.26
N ARG A 776 -12.08 -49.58 -29.71
CA ARG A 776 -12.32 -48.22 -30.23
C ARG A 776 -11.97 -47.18 -29.18
N THR A 777 -12.35 -47.40 -27.89
CA THR A 777 -11.95 -46.53 -26.78
C THR A 777 -10.44 -46.35 -26.66
N LYS A 778 -9.70 -47.46 -26.77
CA LYS A 778 -8.22 -47.44 -26.67
C LYS A 778 -7.59 -46.67 -27.84
N ASN A 779 -8.07 -46.94 -29.06
CA ASN A 779 -7.50 -46.37 -30.27
C ASN A 779 -7.79 -44.85 -30.37
N ILE A 780 -9.02 -44.42 -30.01
CA ILE A 780 -9.36 -43.00 -29.97
C ILE A 780 -8.60 -42.28 -28.83
N ASN A 781 -8.43 -42.92 -27.66
CA ASN A 781 -7.60 -42.35 -26.59
C ASN A 781 -6.16 -42.14 -27.05
N LYS A 782 -5.57 -43.13 -27.76
CA LYS A 782 -4.21 -43.04 -28.33
C LYS A 782 -4.12 -41.87 -29.33
N MET A 783 -5.06 -41.83 -30.28
CA MET A 783 -5.11 -40.76 -31.29
C MET A 783 -5.23 -39.37 -30.66
N MET A 784 -6.11 -39.17 -29.64
CA MET A 784 -6.26 -37.88 -28.96
C MET A 784 -5.00 -37.50 -28.17
N ARG A 785 -4.25 -38.45 -27.59
CA ARG A 785 -2.95 -38.18 -26.96
C ARG A 785 -1.91 -37.71 -27.95
N GLU A 786 -1.77 -38.45 -29.08
CA GLU A 786 -0.84 -38.09 -30.14
C GLU A 786 -1.14 -36.67 -30.71
N GLU A 787 -2.43 -36.37 -30.84
CA GLU A 787 -2.84 -35.04 -31.30
C GLU A 787 -2.57 -33.96 -30.25
N LEU A 788 -2.78 -34.24 -28.94
CA LEU A 788 -2.42 -33.32 -27.86
C LEU A 788 -0.92 -32.99 -27.89
N ASP A 789 -0.07 -34.03 -28.07
CA ASP A 789 1.37 -33.88 -28.16
C ASP A 789 1.77 -33.05 -29.40
N ARG A 790 1.10 -33.24 -30.56
CA ARG A 790 1.33 -32.41 -31.75
C ARG A 790 0.93 -30.96 -31.52
N ILE A 791 -0.19 -30.71 -30.85
CA ILE A 791 -0.63 -29.35 -30.50
C ILE A 791 0.38 -28.73 -29.53
N ALA A 792 0.83 -29.43 -28.48
CA ALA A 792 1.81 -28.96 -27.55
C ALA A 792 3.11 -28.56 -28.26
N VAL A 793 3.67 -29.40 -29.12
CA VAL A 793 4.88 -29.07 -29.87
C VAL A 793 4.72 -27.78 -30.70
N ARG A 794 3.55 -27.57 -31.31
CA ARG A 794 3.28 -26.39 -32.16
C ARG A 794 2.92 -25.12 -31.38
N MET A 795 2.29 -25.25 -30.23
CA MET A 795 1.71 -24.10 -29.50
C MET A 795 2.56 -23.67 -28.31
N GLU A 796 3.34 -24.60 -27.69
CA GLU A 796 4.22 -24.28 -26.55
C GLU A 796 5.53 -23.66 -27.05
N THR A 797 5.38 -22.49 -27.69
CA THR A 797 6.48 -21.61 -28.09
C THR A 797 6.91 -20.71 -26.94
N PRO A 798 8.04 -20.00 -27.00
CA PRO A 798 8.42 -19.03 -25.98
C PRO A 798 7.32 -18.01 -25.67
N GLU A 799 6.58 -17.55 -26.66
CA GLU A 799 5.48 -16.57 -26.49
C GLU A 799 4.35 -17.14 -25.60
N PHE A 800 4.07 -18.44 -25.73
CA PHE A 800 3.10 -19.14 -24.86
C PHE A 800 3.55 -19.10 -23.39
N HIS A 801 4.87 -19.18 -23.14
CA HIS A 801 5.45 -19.22 -21.81
C HIS A 801 5.87 -17.87 -21.23
N PHE A 802 5.80 -16.76 -21.99
CA PHE A 802 6.23 -15.44 -21.52
C PHE A 802 5.54 -15.00 -20.23
N ASP A 803 4.26 -15.27 -20.06
CA ASP A 803 3.54 -14.92 -18.84
C ASP A 803 4.05 -15.75 -17.64
N THR A 804 4.30 -17.04 -17.84
CA THR A 804 4.88 -17.94 -16.81
C THR A 804 6.29 -17.48 -16.44
N LEU A 805 7.14 -17.16 -17.43
CA LEU A 805 8.47 -16.66 -17.19
C LEU A 805 8.44 -15.38 -16.35
N ARG A 806 7.67 -14.36 -16.77
CA ARG A 806 7.55 -13.08 -16.04
C ARG A 806 7.07 -13.29 -14.60
N LYS A 807 6.14 -14.21 -14.36
CA LYS A 807 5.60 -14.52 -13.03
C LYS A 807 6.62 -15.18 -12.10
N ASN A 808 7.64 -15.87 -12.62
CA ASN A 808 8.74 -16.39 -11.80
C ASN A 808 9.61 -15.29 -11.19
N TYR A 809 9.67 -14.13 -11.85
CA TYR A 809 10.42 -12.95 -11.38
C TYR A 809 9.53 -11.90 -10.70
N LEU A 810 8.24 -12.23 -10.52
CA LEU A 810 7.28 -11.38 -9.83
C LEU A 810 7.58 -11.39 -8.32
N PHE A 811 7.57 -10.23 -7.67
CA PHE A 811 7.89 -10.04 -6.25
C PHE A 811 9.34 -10.40 -5.84
N LYS A 812 10.25 -10.46 -6.80
CA LYS A 812 11.70 -10.64 -6.55
C LYS A 812 12.51 -9.35 -6.70
N GLY A 813 11.89 -8.22 -6.49
CA GLY A 813 12.43 -6.88 -6.67
C GLY A 813 11.91 -6.20 -7.96
N PRO A 814 11.86 -4.86 -7.97
CA PRO A 814 11.32 -4.11 -9.12
C PRO A 814 12.17 -4.30 -10.37
N VAL A 815 13.48 -4.28 -10.21
CA VAL A 815 14.46 -4.41 -11.29
C VAL A 815 14.30 -5.72 -12.03
N THR A 816 14.27 -6.84 -11.30
CA THR A 816 14.24 -8.19 -11.88
C THR A 816 12.96 -8.43 -12.68
N TYR A 817 11.82 -7.96 -12.19
CA TYR A 817 10.55 -8.06 -12.90
C TYR A 817 10.51 -7.23 -14.18
N TRP A 818 10.95 -5.95 -14.11
CA TRP A 818 10.98 -5.10 -15.29
C TRP A 818 12.00 -5.59 -16.32
N TYR A 819 13.13 -6.12 -15.87
CA TYR A 819 14.12 -6.76 -16.75
C TYR A 819 13.51 -7.95 -17.51
N ALA A 820 12.84 -8.88 -16.80
CA ALA A 820 12.13 -10.00 -17.43
C ALA A 820 11.04 -9.53 -18.41
N LYS A 821 10.31 -8.45 -18.07
CA LYS A 821 9.27 -7.90 -18.93
C LYS A 821 9.85 -7.28 -20.21
N ILE A 822 10.92 -6.49 -20.10
CA ILE A 822 11.57 -5.82 -21.24
C ILE A 822 12.20 -6.87 -22.16
N LYS A 823 12.94 -7.83 -21.63
CA LYS A 823 13.55 -8.91 -22.38
C LYS A 823 12.52 -9.73 -23.19
N THR A 824 11.40 -10.06 -22.60
CA THR A 824 10.33 -10.81 -23.30
C THR A 824 9.51 -10.01 -24.30
N ILE A 825 9.60 -8.67 -24.32
CA ILE A 825 8.93 -7.83 -25.31
C ILE A 825 9.84 -7.55 -26.52
N ASN A 826 11.13 -7.30 -26.26
CA ASN A 826 12.03 -6.71 -27.25
C ASN A 826 12.94 -7.74 -27.92
N GLU A 827 13.05 -8.97 -27.39
CA GLU A 827 14.02 -9.96 -27.90
C GLU A 827 13.34 -11.13 -28.62
N ASN A 828 13.65 -11.29 -29.91
CA ASN A 828 13.29 -12.47 -30.71
C ASN A 828 14.18 -13.68 -30.39
N LEU A 829 15.22 -13.51 -29.60
CA LEU A 829 16.23 -14.51 -29.33
C LEU A 829 15.68 -15.77 -28.66
N TYR A 830 14.70 -15.64 -27.76
CA TYR A 830 14.04 -16.80 -27.15
C TYR A 830 13.49 -17.78 -28.18
N LYS A 831 12.86 -17.26 -29.24
CA LYS A 831 12.33 -18.08 -30.33
C LYS A 831 13.45 -18.67 -31.19
N GLN A 832 14.43 -17.87 -31.56
CA GLN A 832 15.56 -18.34 -32.39
C GLN A 832 16.31 -19.49 -31.70
N LEU A 833 16.63 -19.32 -30.39
CA LEU A 833 17.33 -20.37 -29.65
C LEU A 833 16.47 -21.62 -29.41
N ASN A 834 15.19 -21.42 -29.11
CA ASN A 834 14.29 -22.57 -28.95
C ASN A 834 14.15 -23.42 -30.23
N ASP A 835 14.10 -22.74 -31.40
CA ASP A 835 13.99 -23.41 -32.71
C ASP A 835 15.31 -24.08 -33.14
N LEU A 836 16.46 -23.50 -32.72
CA LEU A 836 17.79 -24.00 -33.02
C LEU A 836 18.22 -25.20 -32.16
N ILE A 837 17.94 -25.15 -30.86
CA ILE A 837 18.41 -26.11 -29.86
C ILE A 837 17.45 -27.34 -29.82
N PRO A 838 17.98 -28.56 -29.99
CA PRO A 838 17.16 -29.78 -29.92
C PRO A 838 16.35 -29.88 -28.62
N ARG A 839 15.18 -30.50 -28.70
CA ARG A 839 14.25 -30.60 -27.55
C ARG A 839 14.74 -31.52 -26.44
N ASN A 840 15.74 -32.33 -26.68
CA ASN A 840 16.35 -33.28 -25.72
C ASN A 840 17.84 -33.02 -25.46
N ALA A 841 18.33 -31.81 -25.80
CA ALA A 841 19.71 -31.44 -25.63
C ALA A 841 20.14 -31.31 -24.17
N LYS A 842 21.40 -31.73 -23.87
CA LYS A 842 22.11 -31.32 -22.66
C LYS A 842 22.78 -29.96 -22.90
N ILE A 843 22.39 -28.96 -22.13
CA ILE A 843 22.77 -27.57 -22.32
C ILE A 843 23.59 -27.08 -21.11
N THR A 844 24.71 -26.42 -21.36
CA THR A 844 25.45 -25.67 -20.33
C THR A 844 25.47 -24.17 -20.70
N ASP A 845 24.86 -23.34 -19.84
CA ASP A 845 24.84 -21.88 -20.00
C ASP A 845 25.89 -21.22 -19.11
N LEU A 846 26.87 -20.57 -19.72
CA LEU A 846 28.00 -19.93 -19.07
C LEU A 846 27.76 -18.43 -18.94
N GLY A 847 27.57 -17.94 -17.70
CA GLY A 847 27.14 -16.60 -17.41
C GLY A 847 25.63 -16.46 -17.46
N CYS A 848 24.89 -17.45 -16.92
CA CYS A 848 23.42 -17.54 -17.02
C CYS A 848 22.68 -16.39 -16.32
N GLY A 849 23.34 -15.63 -15.44
CA GLY A 849 22.76 -14.54 -14.68
C GLY A 849 21.55 -14.99 -13.86
N TYR A 850 20.39 -14.37 -14.10
CA TYR A 850 19.12 -14.73 -13.43
C TYR A 850 18.48 -16.02 -13.97
N GLY A 851 19.09 -16.75 -14.89
CA GLY A 851 18.58 -18.00 -15.47
C GLY A 851 17.32 -17.87 -16.32
N MET A 852 17.07 -16.70 -16.94
CA MET A 852 15.84 -16.46 -17.70
C MET A 852 15.77 -17.26 -19.00
N MET A 853 16.91 -17.40 -19.71
CA MET A 853 17.00 -18.18 -20.93
C MET A 853 16.85 -19.67 -20.64
N ASP A 854 17.55 -20.17 -19.64
CA ASP A 854 17.50 -21.53 -19.17
C ASP A 854 16.09 -21.96 -18.77
N LEU A 855 15.43 -21.12 -17.97
CA LEU A 855 14.06 -21.35 -17.56
C LEU A 855 13.12 -21.39 -18.77
N MET A 856 13.29 -20.47 -19.75
CA MET A 856 12.47 -20.45 -20.96
C MET A 856 12.68 -21.73 -21.79
N LEU A 857 13.92 -22.12 -22.03
CA LEU A 857 14.25 -23.33 -22.79
C LEU A 857 13.70 -24.58 -22.11
N SER A 858 13.78 -24.64 -20.78
CA SER A 858 13.19 -25.71 -19.99
C SER A 858 11.65 -25.70 -20.02
N LEU A 859 11.01 -24.52 -20.03
CA LEU A 859 9.55 -24.41 -20.17
C LEU A 859 9.06 -24.92 -21.52
N CYS A 860 9.79 -24.65 -22.61
CA CYS A 860 9.46 -25.10 -23.96
C CYS A 860 9.69 -26.61 -24.17
N SER A 861 10.58 -27.24 -23.42
CA SER A 861 10.80 -28.69 -23.45
C SER A 861 11.32 -29.25 -22.14
N ALA A 862 10.52 -30.10 -21.49
CA ALA A 862 10.93 -30.79 -20.25
C ALA A 862 11.96 -31.90 -20.47
N GLN A 863 12.31 -32.19 -21.71
CA GLN A 863 13.35 -33.24 -22.04
C GLN A 863 14.76 -32.64 -22.08
N ARG A 864 14.91 -31.30 -22.06
CA ARG A 864 16.21 -30.63 -21.97
C ARG A 864 16.78 -30.76 -20.57
N SER A 865 18.06 -31.12 -20.47
CA SER A 865 18.86 -31.08 -19.26
C SER A 865 19.72 -29.82 -19.30
N ILE A 866 19.52 -28.88 -18.35
CA ILE A 866 20.14 -27.55 -18.42
C ILE A 866 20.91 -27.26 -17.13
N THR A 867 22.17 -26.85 -17.29
CA THR A 867 23.01 -26.37 -16.18
C THR A 867 23.45 -24.94 -16.47
N GLY A 868 22.95 -23.98 -15.69
CA GLY A 868 23.38 -22.58 -15.73
C GLY A 868 24.47 -22.29 -14.69
N ILE A 869 25.51 -21.58 -15.07
CA ILE A 869 26.64 -21.25 -14.20
C ILE A 869 26.84 -19.75 -14.18
N ASP A 870 26.93 -19.16 -12.99
CA ASP A 870 27.26 -17.74 -12.80
C ASP A 870 28.04 -17.55 -11.49
N TYR A 871 28.94 -16.57 -11.45
CA TYR A 871 29.76 -16.28 -10.26
C TYR A 871 29.00 -15.42 -9.22
N ASP A 872 27.89 -14.78 -9.61
CA ASP A 872 27.08 -13.93 -8.72
C ASP A 872 26.09 -14.80 -7.93
N GLU A 873 26.42 -15.01 -6.64
CA GLU A 873 25.63 -15.84 -5.72
C GLU A 873 24.17 -15.35 -5.63
N ASP A 874 23.94 -14.03 -5.58
CA ASP A 874 22.59 -13.46 -5.45
C ASP A 874 21.70 -13.77 -6.67
N LYS A 875 22.29 -13.78 -7.88
CA LYS A 875 21.59 -14.15 -9.12
C LYS A 875 21.27 -15.64 -9.16
N ILE A 876 22.20 -16.49 -8.75
CA ILE A 876 22.03 -17.94 -8.69
C ILE A 876 20.99 -18.34 -7.64
N ASP A 877 21.00 -17.74 -6.46
CA ASP A 877 19.96 -17.95 -5.45
C ASP A 877 18.58 -17.61 -6.00
N LEU A 878 18.45 -16.50 -6.70
CA LEU A 878 17.21 -16.07 -7.32
C LEU A 878 16.76 -17.03 -8.44
N ALA A 879 17.69 -17.52 -9.26
CA ALA A 879 17.41 -18.48 -10.33
C ALA A 879 16.95 -19.83 -9.77
N ASN A 880 17.60 -20.33 -8.72
CA ASN A 880 17.23 -21.57 -8.03
C ASN A 880 15.85 -21.49 -7.36
N ASN A 881 15.43 -20.30 -6.93
CA ASN A 881 14.17 -20.11 -6.19
C ASN A 881 12.96 -19.80 -7.09
N ASN A 882 12.88 -20.36 -8.28
CA ASN A 882 11.78 -20.22 -9.21
C ASN A 882 10.70 -21.29 -9.00
N PHE A 883 9.41 -20.90 -8.91
CA PHE A 883 8.31 -21.83 -8.62
C PHE A 883 8.03 -22.85 -9.72
N SER A 884 8.44 -22.60 -10.96
CA SER A 884 8.20 -23.49 -12.11
C SER A 884 9.34 -24.45 -12.41
N VAL A 885 10.38 -24.48 -11.59
CA VAL A 885 11.55 -25.37 -11.74
C VAL A 885 11.23 -26.81 -11.29
N ALA A 886 10.30 -27.00 -10.39
CA ALA A 886 9.98 -28.32 -9.83
C ALA A 886 9.63 -29.35 -10.93
N GLY A 887 10.32 -30.48 -10.90
CA GLY A 887 10.13 -31.61 -11.85
C GLY A 887 10.79 -31.40 -13.21
N ARG A 888 11.68 -30.39 -13.38
CA ARG A 888 12.51 -30.16 -14.56
C ARG A 888 13.97 -30.46 -14.24
N ASP A 889 14.71 -30.88 -15.24
CA ASP A 889 16.16 -31.09 -15.14
C ASP A 889 16.87 -29.75 -15.44
N LEU A 890 16.82 -28.86 -14.45
CA LEU A 890 17.34 -27.49 -14.53
C LEU A 890 18.07 -27.15 -13.22
N HIS A 891 19.35 -26.89 -13.32
CA HIS A 891 20.26 -26.66 -12.21
C HIS A 891 21.03 -25.34 -12.39
N PHE A 892 21.21 -24.58 -11.29
CA PHE A 892 22.02 -23.38 -11.29
C PHE A 892 23.14 -23.50 -10.26
N ILE A 893 24.37 -23.21 -10.70
CA ILE A 893 25.60 -23.42 -9.92
C ILE A 893 26.31 -22.07 -9.76
N ASN A 894 26.63 -21.73 -8.52
CA ASN A 894 27.50 -20.56 -8.24
C ASN A 894 28.95 -20.96 -8.40
N ALA A 895 29.57 -20.55 -9.49
CA ALA A 895 31.00 -20.82 -9.79
C ALA A 895 31.54 -19.81 -10.80
N ASP A 896 32.86 -19.65 -10.80
CA ASP A 896 33.57 -18.88 -11.81
C ASP A 896 33.70 -19.75 -13.10
N ILE A 897 33.17 -19.27 -14.21
CA ILE A 897 33.12 -19.99 -15.50
C ILE A 897 34.48 -20.34 -16.08
N ILE A 898 35.57 -19.64 -15.66
CA ILE A 898 36.92 -19.92 -16.11
C ILE A 898 37.52 -21.16 -15.40
N THR A 899 37.28 -21.28 -14.10
CA THR A 899 37.86 -22.34 -13.25
C THR A 899 36.94 -23.56 -13.10
N TYR A 900 35.67 -23.46 -13.51
CA TYR A 900 34.70 -24.55 -13.41
C TYR A 900 35.05 -25.65 -14.40
N ALA A 901 35.08 -26.91 -13.94
CA ALA A 901 35.32 -28.08 -14.79
C ALA A 901 34.03 -28.36 -15.62
N LEU A 902 34.06 -28.06 -16.91
CA LEU A 902 32.96 -28.28 -17.84
C LEU A 902 32.70 -29.77 -18.06
N GLU A 903 31.45 -30.15 -18.06
CA GLU A 903 30.96 -31.49 -18.47
C GLU A 903 30.67 -31.52 -19.98
N GLU A 904 30.78 -32.69 -20.58
CA GLU A 904 30.34 -32.91 -21.97
C GLU A 904 28.87 -32.47 -22.15
N SER A 905 28.64 -31.61 -23.17
CA SER A 905 27.33 -31.03 -23.45
C SER A 905 27.04 -30.99 -24.96
N ASP A 906 25.72 -31.05 -25.29
CA ASP A 906 25.27 -30.91 -26.68
C ASP A 906 25.29 -29.41 -27.10
N VAL A 907 25.09 -28.50 -26.16
CA VAL A 907 25.04 -27.07 -26.42
C VAL A 907 25.73 -26.31 -25.31
N PHE A 908 26.69 -25.47 -25.67
CA PHE A 908 27.22 -24.42 -24.81
C PHE A 908 26.59 -23.09 -25.20
N LEU A 909 26.01 -22.37 -24.22
CA LEU A 909 25.50 -21.02 -24.40
C LEU A 909 26.43 -20.02 -23.72
N LEU A 910 26.78 -18.95 -24.42
CA LEU A 910 27.56 -17.82 -23.92
C LEU A 910 26.79 -16.53 -24.34
N TYR A 911 25.99 -16.01 -23.43
CA TYR A 911 25.05 -14.97 -23.71
C TYR A 911 25.37 -13.69 -22.91
N ASP A 912 25.85 -12.63 -23.60
CA ASP A 912 26.24 -11.35 -23.00
C ASP A 912 27.18 -11.49 -21.77
N CYS A 913 28.15 -12.38 -21.80
CA CYS A 913 29.05 -12.68 -20.68
C CYS A 913 30.56 -12.54 -21.01
N LEU A 914 30.98 -12.71 -22.28
CA LEU A 914 32.41 -12.71 -22.64
C LEU A 914 33.06 -11.34 -22.46
N HIS A 915 32.32 -10.25 -22.61
CA HIS A 915 32.86 -8.88 -22.45
C HIS A 915 33.26 -8.53 -21.00
N TYR A 916 32.95 -9.39 -20.01
CA TYR A 916 33.44 -9.26 -18.64
C TYR A 916 34.80 -9.92 -18.40
N LEU A 917 35.32 -10.71 -19.40
CA LEU A 917 36.57 -11.43 -19.36
C LEU A 917 37.66 -10.68 -20.14
N ASN A 918 38.90 -10.88 -19.76
CA ASN A 918 40.03 -10.45 -20.59
C ASN A 918 40.23 -11.39 -21.81
N GLU A 919 41.00 -10.95 -22.83
CA GLU A 919 41.15 -11.70 -24.06
C GLU A 919 41.75 -13.12 -23.87
N PRO A 920 42.75 -13.36 -23.01
CA PRO A 920 43.26 -14.71 -22.72
C PRO A 920 42.19 -15.61 -22.12
N GLU A 921 41.37 -15.08 -21.18
CA GLU A 921 40.28 -15.81 -20.54
C GLU A 921 39.18 -16.16 -21.55
N GLN A 922 38.84 -15.23 -22.47
CA GLN A 922 37.89 -15.50 -23.56
C GLN A 922 38.35 -16.68 -24.42
N VAL A 923 39.61 -16.68 -24.82
CA VAL A 923 40.21 -17.77 -25.63
C VAL A 923 40.21 -19.09 -24.88
N GLU A 924 40.61 -19.10 -23.60
CA GLU A 924 40.67 -20.29 -22.76
C GLU A 924 39.26 -20.90 -22.59
N LEU A 925 38.25 -20.08 -22.28
CA LEU A 925 36.86 -20.50 -22.11
C LEU A 925 36.29 -21.14 -23.40
N LEU A 926 36.53 -20.50 -24.56
CA LEU A 926 36.06 -21.03 -25.84
C LEU A 926 36.71 -22.37 -26.21
N LYS A 927 38.02 -22.52 -25.92
CA LYS A 927 38.71 -23.82 -26.10
C LYS A 927 38.19 -24.90 -25.16
N ASN A 928 37.87 -24.53 -23.89
CA ASN A 928 37.30 -25.47 -22.94
C ASN A 928 35.88 -25.93 -23.40
N CYS A 929 35.08 -25.03 -23.96
CA CYS A 929 33.81 -25.40 -24.58
C CYS A 929 33.98 -26.36 -25.77
N ALA A 930 34.94 -26.04 -26.65
CA ALA A 930 35.21 -26.88 -27.83
C ALA A 930 35.68 -28.29 -27.45
N ASN A 931 36.52 -28.43 -26.42
CA ASN A 931 37.04 -29.73 -25.94
C ASN A 931 35.92 -30.61 -25.30
N ASN A 932 34.88 -29.97 -24.72
CA ASN A 932 33.78 -30.70 -24.04
C ASN A 932 32.52 -30.72 -24.88
N LEU A 933 32.57 -30.37 -26.18
CA LEU A 933 31.42 -30.40 -27.07
C LEU A 933 31.20 -31.81 -27.63
N ASN A 934 29.95 -32.31 -27.49
CA ASN A 934 29.54 -33.54 -28.08
C ASN A 934 29.69 -33.52 -29.63
N PRO A 935 29.86 -34.70 -30.31
CA PRO A 935 30.16 -34.76 -31.76
C PRO A 935 29.15 -34.04 -32.67
N GLN A 936 27.85 -33.98 -32.28
CA GLN A 936 26.80 -33.28 -33.02
C GLN A 936 26.38 -31.97 -32.31
N GLY A 937 27.18 -31.51 -31.38
CA GLY A 937 26.90 -30.32 -30.55
C GLY A 937 27.17 -29.03 -31.27
N MET A 938 26.79 -27.95 -30.57
CA MET A 938 27.02 -26.57 -31.03
C MET A 938 27.42 -25.63 -29.87
N ILE A 939 28.21 -24.63 -30.17
CA ILE A 939 28.48 -23.50 -29.28
C ILE A 939 27.75 -22.29 -29.84
N ILE A 940 26.94 -21.64 -29.01
CA ILE A 940 26.15 -20.48 -29.37
C ILE A 940 26.68 -19.29 -28.57
N ILE A 941 27.19 -18.29 -29.25
CA ILE A 941 27.70 -17.06 -28.64
C ILE A 941 26.86 -15.89 -29.10
N ARG A 942 26.30 -15.13 -28.17
CA ARG A 942 25.74 -13.82 -28.44
C ARG A 942 26.53 -12.78 -27.68
N GLU A 943 27.15 -11.86 -28.41
CA GLU A 943 28.03 -10.89 -27.80
C GLU A 943 28.15 -9.59 -28.62
N GLY A 944 28.45 -8.50 -27.92
CA GLY A 944 28.84 -7.25 -28.54
C GLY A 944 30.18 -7.38 -29.24
N VAL A 945 30.24 -7.08 -30.54
CA VAL A 945 31.44 -7.19 -31.32
C VAL A 945 32.16 -5.85 -31.41
N GLU A 946 33.50 -5.88 -31.29
CA GLU A 946 34.33 -4.69 -31.44
C GLU A 946 34.32 -4.25 -32.90
N SER A 947 33.50 -3.25 -33.25
CA SER A 947 33.51 -2.61 -34.56
C SER A 947 33.87 -1.14 -34.41
N SER A 948 35.02 -0.74 -34.97
CA SER A 948 35.46 0.64 -34.88
C SER A 948 34.51 1.57 -35.65
N GLY A 949 33.95 2.56 -34.94
CA GLY A 949 33.24 3.70 -35.52
C GLY A 949 31.74 3.56 -35.79
N SER A 950 31.07 2.50 -35.34
CA SER A 950 29.59 2.35 -35.52
C SER A 950 28.81 2.96 -34.37
N THR A 951 27.69 3.65 -34.68
CA THR A 951 26.74 4.15 -33.67
C THR A 951 26.17 3.00 -32.85
N LYS A 952 25.98 1.81 -33.41
CA LYS A 952 25.52 0.59 -32.72
C LYS A 952 26.48 0.19 -31.57
N HIS A 953 27.79 0.25 -31.78
CA HIS A 953 28.79 -0.07 -30.76
C HIS A 953 28.80 0.95 -29.62
N SER A 954 28.63 2.24 -29.93
CA SER A 954 28.49 3.29 -28.91
C SER A 954 27.23 3.07 -28.03
N ASN A 955 26.12 2.66 -28.64
CA ASN A 955 24.90 2.34 -27.90
C ASN A 955 25.08 1.13 -26.97
N THR A 956 25.76 0.07 -27.44
CA THR A 956 26.07 -1.11 -26.62
C THR A 956 26.95 -0.74 -25.43
N LYS A 957 28.03 0.04 -25.64
CA LYS A 957 28.90 0.55 -24.57
C LYS A 957 28.13 1.38 -23.55
N PHE A 958 27.25 2.25 -24.01
CA PHE A 958 26.44 3.10 -23.13
C PHE A 958 25.44 2.28 -22.28
N THR A 959 24.77 1.31 -22.88
CA THR A 959 23.84 0.45 -22.15
C THR A 959 24.56 -0.43 -21.12
N GLU A 960 25.74 -0.97 -21.45
CA GLU A 960 26.56 -1.73 -20.50
C GLU A 960 27.15 -0.85 -19.39
N TRP A 961 27.60 0.37 -19.72
CA TRP A 961 28.04 1.33 -18.71
C TRP A 961 26.91 1.70 -17.75
N LEU A 962 25.69 1.92 -18.27
CA LEU A 962 24.52 2.21 -17.46
C LEU A 962 24.18 1.03 -16.54
N SER A 963 24.18 -0.19 -17.09
CA SER A 963 23.92 -1.44 -16.37
C SER A 963 24.94 -1.69 -15.24
N THR A 964 26.22 -1.46 -15.49
CA THR A 964 27.31 -1.80 -14.55
C THR A 964 27.65 -0.69 -13.57
N LYS A 965 27.76 0.57 -14.02
CA LYS A 965 28.21 1.69 -13.18
C LYS A 965 27.08 2.47 -12.53
N VAL A 966 25.90 2.56 -13.17
CA VAL A 966 24.77 3.32 -12.65
C VAL A 966 23.80 2.42 -11.87
N PHE A 967 23.39 1.31 -12.46
CA PHE A 967 22.43 0.40 -11.84
C PHE A 967 23.07 -0.75 -11.04
N GLY A 968 24.37 -1.01 -11.21
CA GLY A 968 25.07 -2.06 -10.46
C GLY A 968 24.54 -3.49 -10.70
N PHE A 969 23.93 -3.75 -11.89
CA PHE A 969 23.32 -5.06 -12.19
C PHE A 969 24.37 -6.18 -12.35
N ASN A 970 25.57 -5.82 -12.78
CA ASN A 970 26.65 -6.77 -12.97
C ASN A 970 27.88 -6.31 -12.17
N LYS A 971 28.43 -7.23 -11.36
CA LYS A 971 29.72 -7.05 -10.67
C LYS A 971 30.83 -7.24 -11.70
N ILE A 972 31.79 -6.33 -11.79
CA ILE A 972 32.86 -6.36 -12.76
C ILE A 972 34.18 -6.57 -12.04
N LYS A 973 34.96 -7.58 -12.49
CA LYS A 973 36.36 -7.77 -12.04
C LYS A 973 37.35 -6.94 -12.87
N HIS A 974 37.09 -6.71 -14.17
CA HIS A 974 37.94 -6.05 -15.14
C HIS A 974 37.17 -4.99 -15.95
N ASP A 975 37.86 -4.12 -16.69
CA ASP A 975 37.19 -3.21 -17.63
C ASP A 975 36.53 -3.99 -18.77
N LEU A 976 35.39 -3.50 -19.26
CA LEU A 976 34.62 -4.15 -20.33
C LEU A 976 35.43 -4.31 -21.60
N ARG A 977 35.57 -5.54 -22.10
CA ARG A 977 36.29 -5.88 -23.34
C ARG A 977 35.37 -6.69 -24.26
N PHE A 978 34.86 -6.06 -25.30
CA PHE A 978 34.07 -6.72 -26.31
C PHE A 978 34.87 -7.72 -27.12
N ILE A 979 34.23 -8.78 -27.60
CA ILE A 979 34.93 -9.86 -28.30
C ILE A 979 35.43 -9.39 -29.67
N ASN A 980 36.64 -9.81 -30.03
CA ASN A 980 37.12 -9.69 -31.40
C ASN A 980 36.66 -10.94 -32.19
N GLU A 981 35.98 -10.73 -33.31
CA GLU A 981 35.49 -11.82 -34.17
C GLU A 981 36.60 -12.83 -34.56
N SER A 982 37.87 -12.33 -34.73
CA SER A 982 39.00 -13.17 -35.10
C SER A 982 39.25 -14.30 -34.08
N ILE A 983 38.90 -14.12 -32.80
CA ILE A 983 39.07 -15.12 -31.76
C ILE A 983 38.11 -16.29 -32.03
N VAL A 984 36.87 -15.99 -32.41
CA VAL A 984 35.82 -17.00 -32.70
C VAL A 984 36.23 -17.82 -33.93
N TYR A 985 36.68 -17.14 -35.01
CA TYR A 985 37.08 -17.84 -36.22
C TYR A 985 38.35 -18.64 -36.05
N LYS A 986 39.36 -18.16 -35.31
CA LYS A 986 40.60 -18.90 -35.05
C LYS A 986 40.33 -20.16 -34.23
N MET A 987 39.48 -20.07 -33.19
CA MET A 987 39.07 -21.23 -32.40
C MET A 987 38.32 -22.24 -33.27
N ALA A 988 37.39 -21.77 -34.10
CA ALA A 988 36.64 -22.67 -34.99
C ALA A 988 37.57 -23.38 -36.02
N GLU A 989 38.58 -22.69 -36.55
CA GLU A 989 39.58 -23.25 -37.45
C GLU A 989 40.45 -24.31 -36.71
N GLU A 990 40.90 -24.03 -35.47
CA GLU A 990 41.69 -24.94 -34.63
C GLU A 990 40.98 -26.26 -34.37
N PHE A 991 39.65 -26.22 -34.17
CA PHE A 991 38.82 -27.40 -33.88
C PHE A 991 38.08 -27.96 -35.11
N ASN A 992 38.27 -27.43 -36.29
CA ASN A 992 37.60 -27.80 -37.53
C ASN A 992 36.06 -27.65 -37.45
N PHE A 993 35.60 -26.55 -36.87
CA PHE A 993 34.18 -26.19 -36.74
C PHE A 993 33.74 -25.21 -37.83
N SER A 994 32.44 -25.24 -38.18
CA SER A 994 31.80 -24.23 -39.03
C SER A 994 31.23 -23.10 -38.21
N VAL A 995 31.26 -21.86 -38.68
CA VAL A 995 30.73 -20.69 -38.02
C VAL A 995 29.64 -20.07 -38.90
N GLU A 996 28.44 -20.01 -38.40
CA GLU A 996 27.31 -19.23 -38.95
C GLU A 996 27.19 -17.92 -38.16
N LYS A 997 27.14 -16.76 -38.82
CA LYS A 997 27.05 -15.44 -38.20
C LYS A 997 25.75 -14.77 -38.60
N SER A 998 25.03 -14.18 -37.65
CA SER A 998 23.86 -13.34 -37.90
C SER A 998 23.84 -12.13 -36.96
N GLU A 999 23.37 -10.95 -37.46
CA GLU A 999 23.14 -9.79 -36.60
C GLU A 999 21.82 -9.99 -35.84
N ASP A 1000 21.87 -9.82 -34.53
CA ASP A 1000 20.70 -10.04 -33.64
C ASP A 1000 19.82 -8.78 -33.52
N SER A 1001 20.37 -7.57 -33.65
CA SER A 1001 19.65 -6.32 -33.43
C SER A 1001 19.98 -5.23 -34.42
N ALA A 1002 18.97 -4.46 -34.80
CA ALA A 1002 19.16 -3.22 -35.59
C ALA A 1002 19.76 -2.07 -34.77
N LEU A 1003 19.68 -2.11 -33.44
CA LEU A 1003 20.04 -1.01 -32.53
C LEU A 1003 21.35 -1.24 -31.76
N SER A 1004 21.79 -2.49 -31.58
CA SER A 1004 23.01 -2.87 -30.86
C SER A 1004 24.01 -3.56 -31.77
N SER A 1005 25.28 -3.62 -31.33
CA SER A 1005 26.35 -4.37 -32.02
C SER A 1005 26.37 -5.86 -31.70
N ASN A 1006 25.30 -6.38 -31.06
CA ASN A 1006 25.24 -7.78 -30.67
C ASN A 1006 25.12 -8.68 -31.91
N THR A 1007 26.00 -9.66 -31.97
CA THR A 1007 26.12 -10.62 -33.04
C THR A 1007 25.92 -12.02 -32.45
N LEU A 1008 25.19 -12.85 -33.16
CA LEU A 1008 25.00 -14.25 -32.84
C LEU A 1008 25.92 -15.09 -33.71
N PHE A 1009 26.82 -15.87 -33.06
CA PHE A 1009 27.65 -16.88 -33.70
C PHE A 1009 27.15 -18.25 -33.31
N ILE A 1010 26.93 -19.10 -34.31
CA ILE A 1010 26.58 -20.50 -34.13
C ILE A 1010 27.73 -21.33 -34.68
N ILE A 1011 28.42 -22.05 -33.81
CA ILE A 1011 29.62 -22.82 -34.12
C ILE A 1011 29.25 -24.31 -34.04
N LYS A 1012 29.40 -25.02 -35.14
CA LYS A 1012 29.01 -26.45 -35.25
C LYS A 1012 30.20 -27.30 -35.63
N ASN A 1013 30.29 -28.48 -35.07
CA ASN A 1013 31.27 -29.46 -35.47
C ASN A 1013 31.01 -29.88 -36.93
N GLN A 1014 32.03 -29.81 -37.81
CA GLN A 1014 31.94 -30.28 -39.19
C GLN A 1014 32.06 -31.81 -39.18
N PHE A 1015 30.98 -32.49 -38.84
CA PHE A 1015 30.88 -33.93 -39.08
C PHE A 1015 30.61 -34.17 -40.57
N ASN A 1016 31.60 -34.66 -41.33
CA ASN A 1016 31.37 -35.38 -42.58
C ASN A 1016 30.64 -36.70 -42.22
N PRO A 1017 29.45 -36.97 -42.67
CA PRO A 1017 28.89 -38.33 -42.57
C PRO A 1017 29.74 -39.24 -43.45
N VAL A 1018 30.50 -40.14 -42.81
CA VAL A 1018 31.16 -41.28 -43.50
C VAL A 1018 30.12 -42.27 -43.93
#